data_1439a31aeb2792d4079b67c83d187230
#
_entry.id   1439a31aeb2792d4079b67c83d187230
#
_cell.length_a   1.000
_cell.length_b   1.000
_cell.length_c   1.000
_cell.angle_alpha   90.00
_cell.angle_beta   90.00
_cell.angle_gamma   90.00
#
_symmetry.space_group_name_H-M   'P 1'
#
loop_
_entity.id
_entity.type
_entity.pdbx_description
1 polymer ?
#
loop_
_entity_poly.entity_id
_entity_poly.type
_entity_poly.pdbx_seq_one_letter_code
_entity_poly.pdbx_strand_id
1 'polypeptide(L)'
;MKTISLHFSLSLMTLGICQAAMAADQQPPGHSVELASMTIEGDVLGAASDQEVRTYAGSRSVIDSSDLKKASTRGLDDALQRVPGIKIFDETGTGALPQISVRGLYESRSGRIQALSDGIPLALAPYGQTGLSLFPMTMATVDRVDIVRGGAAVQYGPNNVGGVINFISKPIPREWETTLQEKTTFNAGGRQLWDTYLGTGGYLTDNFGLQLDINTLSGEYGREHSDTDVQNYRLRGQWNIDDDRDLSFGVQHYKADMDLAGALSVKDYKDDPRQSTRPLDRFEGDTDRVWGTYTQRLGAMGPFDSVEFSWTNFAHNSYRNFVVGLPFTPDGTAVTKQDGPRDFKVWGSEPRISATIDGDTVGQTWLLGARYVSEDISYKVNRQSLATGVTAPFRDWEFDDSARAFYISNAISLLDHRLTITPGARYENARMNYSDGITGFERENKSEEWLPGLTVGYQANDAWYVYANAQKSLRPPQVTQIVKEGAVGAELAWNYETGVRYTPWEGMRVDFNLYRIDFDDQIVYNATTDRFDNLGSTRHQGFETDIFWTPQAMRDLDLHAGYAYLDAKQRNGTYKDNEVPYSSRNQFMVDARYRFAEHWTYNLDGLYISKAYTDAANTREENASASVGELPSYWVWNTAIEREFPLADKSILTASAGISNLFNREYYFRGIDTSPWGRQPAPERSLTLGVNYRF
;
A
#
# COMPACT_ATOMS: atom_id res chain seq x y z
N MET A 1 35.49 -4.03 -0.39
CA MET A 1 36.34 -2.84 -0.12
C MET A 1 36.16 -1.72 -1.15
N LYS A 2 34.97 -1.53 -1.73
CA LYS A 2 34.69 -0.43 -2.69
C LYS A 2 33.48 0.44 -2.29
N THR A 3 32.75 0.09 -1.25
CA THR A 3 31.51 0.78 -0.82
C THR A 3 31.73 1.87 0.24
N ILE A 4 32.86 1.91 0.91
CA ILE A 4 33.13 2.89 2.00
C ILE A 4 33.45 4.31 1.48
N SER A 5 33.82 4.47 0.20
CA SER A 5 34.20 5.79 -0.33
C SER A 5 33.04 6.70 -0.73
N LEU A 6 31.82 6.17 -0.94
CA LEU A 6 30.67 6.98 -1.34
C LEU A 6 29.99 7.68 -0.15
N HIS A 7 29.97 7.02 1.02
CA HIS A 7 29.35 7.60 2.23
C HIS A 7 30.12 8.80 2.80
N PHE A 8 31.45 8.81 2.63
CA PHE A 8 32.30 9.93 3.08
C PHE A 8 32.18 11.19 2.18
N SER A 9 31.83 10.99 0.92
CA SER A 9 31.69 12.10 -0.05
C SER A 9 30.34 12.85 0.12
N LEU A 10 29.30 12.19 0.56
CA LEU A 10 28.00 12.82 0.83
C LEU A 10 28.07 13.69 2.10
N SER A 11 28.76 13.22 3.14
CA SER A 11 28.93 13.97 4.40
C SER A 11 29.76 15.26 4.23
N LEU A 12 30.62 15.36 3.23
CA LEU A 12 31.39 16.58 2.93
C LEU A 12 30.63 17.56 2.03
N MET A 13 29.68 17.07 1.19
CA MET A 13 28.84 17.95 0.37
C MET A 13 27.77 18.68 1.20
N THR A 14 27.28 18.08 2.29
CA THR A 14 26.31 18.71 3.19
C THR A 14 26.88 19.88 3.98
N LEU A 15 28.18 19.89 4.30
CA LEU A 15 28.79 21.05 4.98
C LEU A 15 29.00 22.27 4.06
N GLY A 16 29.07 22.08 2.74
CA GLY A 16 29.26 23.17 1.77
C GLY A 16 27.98 23.93 1.43
N ILE A 17 26.82 23.33 1.58
CA ILE A 17 25.53 23.94 1.25
C ILE A 17 25.00 24.81 2.41
N CYS A 18 25.35 24.52 3.66
CA CYS A 18 24.95 25.29 4.82
C CYS A 18 25.54 26.71 4.89
N GLN A 19 26.59 27.03 4.14
CA GLN A 19 27.17 28.38 4.15
C GLN A 19 26.59 29.36 3.14
N ALA A 20 25.77 28.90 2.19
CA ALA A 20 25.16 29.76 1.17
C ALA A 20 23.75 30.27 1.52
N ALA A 21 23.10 29.72 2.56
CA ALA A 21 21.72 30.03 2.93
C ALA A 21 21.58 31.14 4.01
N MET A 22 22.66 31.74 4.50
CA MET A 22 22.62 32.73 5.60
C MET A 22 22.51 34.21 5.15
N ALA A 23 22.02 34.51 3.97
CA ALA A 23 21.82 35.86 3.54
C ALA A 23 20.45 36.05 2.85
N ALA A 24 19.38 36.03 3.62
CA ALA A 24 18.10 36.56 3.18
C ALA A 24 17.44 37.33 4.32
N ASP A 25 17.16 38.57 4.04
CA ASP A 25 16.74 39.66 4.90
C ASP A 25 15.31 39.46 5.44
N GLN A 26 15.05 39.96 6.65
CA GLN A 26 13.77 39.88 7.34
C GLN A 26 12.73 40.85 6.75
N GLN A 27 11.55 40.35 6.38
CA GLN A 27 10.35 41.14 6.17
C GLN A 27 9.28 40.84 7.23
N PRO A 28 8.39 41.82 7.57
CA PRO A 28 7.48 41.71 8.71
C PRO A 28 6.27 40.82 8.47
N PRO A 29 5.58 40.32 9.51
CA PRO A 29 4.53 39.33 9.40
C PRO A 29 3.27 39.86 8.70
N GLY A 30 3.05 39.39 7.48
CA GLY A 30 1.79 39.54 6.79
C GLY A 30 0.77 38.54 7.33
N HIS A 31 -0.47 38.97 7.50
CA HIS A 31 -1.58 38.12 7.88
C HIS A 31 -1.70 36.95 6.91
N SER A 32 -1.46 35.74 7.39
CA SER A 32 -1.78 34.51 6.67
C SER A 32 -3.31 34.41 6.62
N VAL A 33 -3.89 34.65 5.47
CA VAL A 33 -5.21 34.12 5.15
C VAL A 33 -4.98 32.63 4.96
N GLU A 34 -5.35 31.81 5.95
CA GLU A 34 -5.59 30.39 5.72
C GLU A 34 -6.72 30.32 4.69
N LEU A 35 -6.36 30.13 3.43
CA LEU A 35 -7.30 29.63 2.44
C LEU A 35 -7.65 28.23 2.91
N ALA A 36 -8.83 28.07 3.49
CA ALA A 36 -9.41 26.78 3.73
C ALA A 36 -9.34 26.03 2.38
N SER A 37 -8.57 24.94 2.33
CA SER A 37 -8.66 24.02 1.21
C SER A 37 -10.09 23.54 1.20
N MET A 38 -10.86 23.99 0.22
CA MET A 38 -12.21 23.50 0.01
C MET A 38 -12.07 22.02 -0.38
N THR A 39 -12.17 21.16 0.61
CA THR A 39 -12.22 19.73 0.42
C THR A 39 -13.55 19.44 -0.23
N ILE A 40 -13.53 18.81 -1.40
CA ILE A 40 -14.74 18.24 -1.98
C ILE A 40 -15.28 17.24 -0.96
N GLU A 41 -16.36 17.55 -0.29
CA GLU A 41 -17.07 16.63 0.58
C GLU A 41 -17.63 15.49 -0.28
N GLY A 42 -16.88 14.42 -0.36
CA GLY A 42 -17.28 13.21 -1.06
C GLY A 42 -16.11 12.26 -1.06
N ASP A 43 -16.33 11.04 -0.80
CA ASP A 43 -15.55 9.79 -0.82
C ASP A 43 -14.12 9.80 -1.44
N VAL A 44 -13.43 10.96 -1.52
CA VAL A 44 -12.10 11.08 -2.09
C VAL A 44 -11.05 10.75 -1.03
N LEU A 45 -10.26 9.71 -1.27
CA LEU A 45 -9.09 9.42 -0.45
C LEU A 45 -8.04 10.53 -0.62
N GLY A 46 -7.42 10.94 0.46
CA GLY A 46 -6.28 11.85 0.41
C GLY A 46 -6.39 13.13 1.23
N ALA A 47 -7.58 13.57 1.56
CA ALA A 47 -7.80 14.76 2.38
C ALA A 47 -8.39 14.43 3.76
N ALA A 48 -8.32 13.17 4.22
CA ALA A 48 -9.02 12.72 5.41
C ALA A 48 -8.59 13.48 6.67
N SER A 49 -9.44 14.39 7.08
CA SER A 49 -9.50 14.89 8.44
C SER A 49 -10.16 13.85 9.35
N ASP A 50 -10.01 13.98 10.65
CA ASP A 50 -10.73 13.15 11.64
C ASP A 50 -12.25 13.20 11.42
N GLN A 51 -12.79 14.34 11.01
CA GLN A 51 -14.21 14.52 10.71
C GLN A 51 -14.64 13.69 9.49
N GLU A 52 -13.85 13.67 8.42
CA GLU A 52 -14.15 12.90 7.22
C GLU A 52 -14.09 11.40 7.49
N VAL A 53 -13.18 10.92 8.34
CA VAL A 53 -13.18 9.52 8.79
C VAL A 53 -14.44 9.21 9.59
N ARG A 54 -14.90 10.14 10.46
CA ARG A 54 -16.08 9.94 11.30
C ARG A 54 -17.38 9.85 10.52
N THR A 55 -17.50 10.55 9.41
CA THR A 55 -18.71 10.63 8.58
C THR A 55 -18.63 9.83 7.29
N TYR A 56 -17.55 9.08 7.07
CA TYR A 56 -17.43 8.18 5.91
C TYR A 56 -18.36 6.97 6.05
N ALA A 57 -19.19 6.69 5.05
CA ALA A 57 -20.16 5.59 5.05
C ALA A 57 -19.51 4.24 4.67
N GLY A 58 -18.48 3.83 5.37
CA GLY A 58 -17.71 2.62 5.16
C GLY A 58 -16.59 2.48 6.19
N SER A 59 -15.83 1.40 6.08
CA SER A 59 -14.64 1.14 6.92
C SER A 59 -13.45 1.92 6.40
N ARG A 60 -13.11 3.03 7.04
CA ARG A 60 -11.98 3.89 6.70
C ARG A 60 -11.06 4.08 7.90
N SER A 61 -9.76 3.95 7.69
CA SER A 61 -8.72 4.16 8.71
C SER A 61 -7.62 5.03 8.15
N VAL A 62 -7.06 5.90 8.98
CA VAL A 62 -5.88 6.71 8.64
C VAL A 62 -4.76 6.35 9.59
N ILE A 63 -3.58 6.06 9.04
CA ILE A 63 -2.33 5.95 9.78
C ILE A 63 -1.61 7.27 9.60
N ASP A 64 -1.38 7.98 10.67
CA ASP A 64 -0.78 9.31 10.63
C ASP A 64 0.76 9.28 10.64
N SER A 65 1.38 10.45 10.43
CA SER A 65 2.84 10.58 10.40
C SER A 65 3.51 10.22 11.73
N SER A 66 2.81 10.33 12.85
CA SER A 66 3.35 9.97 14.17
C SER A 66 3.48 8.46 14.34
N ASP A 67 2.61 7.68 13.71
CA ASP A 67 2.71 6.22 13.67
C ASP A 67 3.81 5.74 12.73
N LEU A 68 3.97 6.41 11.58
CA LEU A 68 5.02 6.10 10.61
C LEU A 68 6.43 6.40 11.14
N LYS A 69 6.57 7.41 11.99
CA LYS A 69 7.88 7.85 12.53
C LYS A 69 8.41 7.02 13.70
N LYS A 70 7.60 6.15 14.32
CA LYS A 70 8.06 5.30 15.44
C LYS A 70 9.32 4.53 15.07
N ALA A 71 10.33 4.56 15.92
CA ALA A 71 11.60 3.87 15.66
C ALA A 71 11.47 2.34 15.57
N SER A 72 10.42 1.76 16.14
CA SER A 72 10.09 0.35 16.03
C SER A 72 9.40 -0.02 14.71
N THR A 73 8.93 0.94 13.91
CA THR A 73 8.31 0.70 12.61
C THR A 73 9.40 0.58 11.55
N ARG A 74 9.53 -0.61 10.95
CA ARG A 74 10.59 -0.94 9.99
C ARG A 74 10.26 -0.47 8.58
N GLY A 75 8.99 -0.59 8.17
CA GLY A 75 8.52 -0.25 6.83
C GLY A 75 7.04 0.13 6.81
N LEU A 76 6.54 0.50 5.66
CA LEU A 76 5.12 0.82 5.45
C LEU A 76 4.21 -0.38 5.73
N ASP A 77 4.68 -1.58 5.48
CA ASP A 77 4.03 -2.85 5.80
C ASP A 77 3.80 -3.00 7.31
N ASP A 78 4.80 -2.75 8.14
CA ASP A 78 4.65 -2.78 9.61
C ASP A 78 3.58 -1.79 10.09
N ALA A 79 3.52 -0.60 9.50
CA ALA A 79 2.50 0.39 9.84
C ALA A 79 1.09 -0.10 9.48
N LEU A 80 0.91 -0.74 8.33
CA LEU A 80 -0.37 -1.25 7.85
C LEU A 80 -0.94 -2.37 8.74
N GLN A 81 -0.11 -3.15 9.43
CA GLN A 81 -0.57 -4.21 10.35
C GLN A 81 -1.33 -3.68 11.57
N ARG A 82 -1.28 -2.38 11.82
CA ARG A 82 -2.05 -1.70 12.91
C ARG A 82 -3.51 -1.46 12.56
N VAL A 83 -3.94 -1.83 11.35
CA VAL A 83 -5.33 -1.71 10.91
C VAL A 83 -5.99 -3.08 10.95
N PRO A 84 -7.13 -3.26 11.67
CA PRO A 84 -7.84 -4.53 11.73
C PRO A 84 -8.20 -5.05 10.35
N GLY A 85 -8.04 -6.36 10.15
CA GLY A 85 -8.34 -7.02 8.88
C GLY A 85 -7.24 -6.91 7.82
N ILE A 86 -6.14 -6.18 8.08
CA ILE A 86 -4.95 -6.16 7.22
C ILE A 86 -3.89 -7.11 7.77
N LYS A 87 -3.36 -7.97 6.92
CA LYS A 87 -2.27 -8.89 7.21
C LYS A 87 -1.16 -8.71 6.20
N ILE A 88 0.07 -8.68 6.67
CA ILE A 88 1.26 -8.53 5.86
C ILE A 88 2.06 -9.83 5.87
N PHE A 89 2.63 -10.15 4.70
CA PHE A 89 3.62 -11.21 4.53
C PHE A 89 4.88 -10.53 3.98
N ASP A 90 5.94 -10.53 4.76
CA ASP A 90 7.19 -9.87 4.40
C ASP A 90 8.20 -10.90 3.88
N GLU A 91 8.62 -10.76 2.63
CA GLU A 91 9.59 -11.64 1.99
C GLU A 91 11.03 -11.17 2.24
N THR A 92 11.23 -9.86 2.29
CA THR A 92 12.56 -9.24 2.34
C THR A 92 12.98 -8.79 3.73
N GLY A 93 12.04 -8.66 4.64
CA GLY A 93 12.28 -8.05 5.96
C GLY A 93 12.44 -6.53 5.94
N THR A 94 12.31 -5.91 4.78
CA THR A 94 12.56 -4.47 4.55
C THR A 94 11.30 -3.70 4.11
N GLY A 95 10.19 -4.41 3.82
CA GLY A 95 8.96 -3.84 3.28
C GLY A 95 9.05 -3.36 1.82
N ALA A 96 10.17 -3.63 1.13
CA ALA A 96 10.37 -3.19 -0.26
C ALA A 96 9.56 -4.00 -1.28
N LEU A 97 9.14 -5.23 -0.93
CA LEU A 97 8.25 -6.08 -1.72
C LEU A 97 7.05 -6.55 -0.88
N PRO A 98 6.13 -5.66 -0.51
CA PRO A 98 5.05 -5.98 0.42
C PRO A 98 4.03 -6.94 -0.20
N GLN A 99 3.54 -7.87 0.61
CA GLN A 99 2.37 -8.67 0.31
C GLN A 99 1.25 -8.36 1.30
N ILE A 100 0.29 -7.58 0.85
CA ILE A 100 -0.80 -7.06 1.68
C ILE A 100 -2.06 -7.87 1.38
N SER A 101 -2.67 -8.44 2.42
CA SER A 101 -3.96 -9.11 2.37
C SER A 101 -4.97 -8.35 3.23
N VAL A 102 -6.12 -8.02 2.67
CA VAL A 102 -7.22 -7.37 3.39
C VAL A 102 -8.37 -8.36 3.51
N ARG A 103 -8.91 -8.56 4.73
CA ARG A 103 -10.05 -9.46 5.00
C ARG A 103 -9.87 -10.87 4.43
N GLY A 104 -8.63 -11.39 4.45
CA GLY A 104 -8.28 -12.72 3.95
C GLY A 104 -8.28 -12.87 2.43
N LEU A 105 -8.40 -11.79 1.68
CA LEU A 105 -8.29 -11.78 0.21
C LEU A 105 -6.82 -11.84 -0.20
N TYR A 106 -6.13 -12.94 0.17
CA TYR A 106 -4.75 -13.17 -0.18
C TYR A 106 -4.57 -13.38 -1.69
N GLU A 107 -3.62 -12.69 -2.25
CA GLU A 107 -3.12 -12.90 -3.61
C GLU A 107 -1.64 -12.52 -3.63
N SER A 108 -0.86 -13.21 -4.47
CA SER A 108 0.56 -12.89 -4.66
C SER A 108 0.75 -11.41 -5.03
N ARG A 109 1.72 -10.77 -4.38
CA ARG A 109 2.06 -9.35 -4.59
C ARG A 109 0.90 -8.38 -4.39
N SER A 110 0.02 -8.67 -3.43
CA SER A 110 -1.11 -7.78 -3.10
C SER A 110 -2.12 -7.59 -4.25
N GLY A 111 -2.29 -8.59 -5.10
CA GLY A 111 -3.03 -8.47 -6.36
C GLY A 111 -4.55 -8.25 -6.23
N ARG A 112 -5.12 -8.12 -5.02
CA ARG A 112 -6.55 -7.88 -4.76
C ARG A 112 -6.84 -6.59 -4.01
N ILE A 113 -5.86 -5.70 -3.92
CA ILE A 113 -6.00 -4.34 -3.38
C ILE A 113 -5.54 -3.32 -4.42
N GLN A 114 -6.13 -2.14 -4.39
CA GLN A 114 -5.62 -1.01 -5.15
C GLN A 114 -4.71 -0.18 -4.25
N ALA A 115 -3.42 -0.10 -4.61
CA ALA A 115 -2.47 0.79 -3.95
C ALA A 115 -2.26 2.04 -4.79
N LEU A 116 -2.32 3.21 -4.15
CA LEU A 116 -2.18 4.52 -4.77
C LEU A 116 -1.08 5.34 -4.06
N SER A 117 -0.46 6.25 -4.79
CA SER A 117 0.34 7.35 -4.23
C SER A 117 -0.29 8.66 -4.68
N ASP A 118 -0.78 9.47 -3.76
CA ASP A 118 -1.48 10.72 -4.04
C ASP A 118 -2.63 10.53 -5.08
N GLY A 119 -3.37 9.41 -4.97
CA GLY A 119 -4.44 9.03 -5.87
C GLY A 119 -4.03 8.36 -7.18
N ILE A 120 -2.72 8.20 -7.45
CA ILE A 120 -2.18 7.62 -8.69
C ILE A 120 -1.81 6.16 -8.46
N PRO A 121 -2.21 5.22 -9.37
CA PRO A 121 -1.91 3.80 -9.21
C PRO A 121 -0.42 3.50 -9.06
N LEU A 122 -0.08 2.63 -8.09
CA LEU A 122 1.27 2.11 -7.87
C LEU A 122 1.53 0.79 -8.61
N ALA A 123 0.48 0.09 -9.03
CA ALA A 123 0.63 -1.13 -9.81
C ALA A 123 1.40 -0.86 -11.10
N LEU A 124 2.28 -1.79 -11.48
CA LEU A 124 3.10 -1.70 -12.70
C LEU A 124 2.26 -1.63 -13.97
N ALA A 125 1.11 -2.30 -14.00
CA ALA A 125 0.08 -2.16 -15.00
C ALA A 125 -1.28 -2.35 -14.31
N PRO A 126 -2.05 -1.27 -14.10
CA PRO A 126 -3.31 -1.30 -13.34
C PRO A 126 -4.34 -2.32 -13.79
N TYR A 127 -4.28 -2.78 -15.04
CA TYR A 127 -5.14 -3.81 -15.60
C TYR A 127 -4.40 -5.13 -15.85
N GLY A 128 -3.23 -5.11 -16.50
CA GLY A 128 -2.51 -6.31 -16.88
C GLY A 128 -1.65 -6.93 -15.79
N GLN A 129 -1.12 -6.14 -14.86
CA GLN A 129 -0.28 -6.58 -13.75
C GLN A 129 -0.61 -5.79 -12.48
N THR A 130 -1.70 -6.16 -11.82
CA THR A 130 -2.22 -5.43 -10.65
C THR A 130 -1.38 -5.61 -9.39
N GLY A 131 -0.54 -6.65 -9.33
CA GLY A 131 0.29 -6.94 -8.17
C GLY A 131 1.46 -5.96 -7.98
N LEU A 132 1.77 -5.65 -6.72
CA LEU A 132 2.89 -4.79 -6.30
C LEU A 132 4.23 -5.55 -6.39
N SER A 133 4.62 -5.96 -7.59
CA SER A 133 5.91 -6.63 -7.84
C SER A 133 7.08 -5.67 -8.00
N LEU A 134 6.85 -4.38 -7.91
CA LEU A 134 7.74 -3.27 -7.61
C LEU A 134 6.92 -2.29 -6.78
N PHE A 135 7.46 -1.80 -5.68
CA PHE A 135 6.76 -0.90 -4.77
C PHE A 135 7.57 0.38 -4.58
N PRO A 136 7.39 1.39 -5.46
CA PRO A 136 8.21 2.59 -5.49
C PRO A 136 7.82 3.60 -4.38
N MET A 137 7.73 3.11 -3.15
CA MET A 137 7.41 3.91 -1.96
C MET A 137 8.41 3.63 -0.85
N THR A 138 8.77 4.67 -0.12
CA THR A 138 9.58 4.58 1.10
C THR A 138 8.89 5.33 2.23
N MET A 139 9.00 4.83 3.44
CA MET A 139 8.29 5.37 4.61
C MET A 139 8.62 6.85 4.86
N ALA A 140 9.88 7.24 4.63
CA ALA A 140 10.34 8.61 4.85
C ALA A 140 9.65 9.67 3.97
N THR A 141 9.09 9.27 2.81
CA THR A 141 8.40 10.18 1.86
C THR A 141 6.90 10.29 2.10
N VAL A 142 6.33 9.46 2.99
CA VAL A 142 4.89 9.40 3.28
C VAL A 142 4.56 10.24 4.52
N ASP A 143 3.49 11.02 4.46
CA ASP A 143 2.92 11.75 5.59
C ASP A 143 1.89 10.89 6.34
N ARG A 144 0.98 10.29 5.60
CA ARG A 144 -0.09 9.44 6.14
C ARG A 144 -0.53 8.40 5.13
N VAL A 145 -1.20 7.36 5.61
CA VAL A 145 -1.81 6.33 4.76
C VAL A 145 -3.31 6.32 5.01
N ASP A 146 -4.08 6.52 3.95
CA ASP A 146 -5.54 6.49 3.97
C ASP A 146 -6.04 5.16 3.40
N ILE A 147 -6.85 4.44 4.16
CA ILE A 147 -7.20 3.06 3.90
C ILE A 147 -8.72 2.91 3.93
N VAL A 148 -9.30 2.49 2.81
CA VAL A 148 -10.68 2.01 2.75
C VAL A 148 -10.66 0.50 2.55
N ARG A 149 -11.32 -0.23 3.44
CA ARG A 149 -11.43 -1.69 3.39
C ARG A 149 -12.75 -2.10 2.74
N GLY A 150 -12.74 -3.17 1.93
CA GLY A 150 -13.91 -3.62 1.19
C GLY A 150 -14.15 -2.81 -0.07
N GLY A 151 -15.36 -2.86 -0.62
CA GLY A 151 -15.72 -2.14 -1.82
C GLY A 151 -15.57 -0.64 -1.63
N ALA A 152 -14.48 -0.08 -2.11
CA ALA A 152 -14.28 1.35 -2.16
C ALA A 152 -15.20 1.99 -3.19
N ALA A 153 -15.40 3.27 -3.05
CA ALA A 153 -16.30 4.04 -3.90
C ALA A 153 -16.07 3.77 -5.40
N VAL A 154 -17.14 3.89 -6.14
CA VAL A 154 -17.24 3.70 -7.59
C VAL A 154 -16.12 4.41 -8.38
N GLN A 155 -15.56 5.48 -7.83
CA GLN A 155 -14.50 6.30 -8.45
C GLN A 155 -13.13 5.62 -8.51
N TYR A 156 -12.85 4.58 -7.70
CA TYR A 156 -11.48 4.07 -7.56
C TYR A 156 -11.09 2.99 -8.56
N GLY A 157 -11.83 2.60 -9.51
CA GLY A 157 -11.41 1.74 -10.61
C GLY A 157 -11.04 0.31 -10.22
N PRO A 158 -10.29 -0.40 -11.07
CA PRO A 158 -10.12 -1.83 -10.94
C PRO A 158 -9.26 -2.22 -9.73
N ASN A 159 -9.33 -3.50 -9.37
CA ASN A 159 -8.51 -4.15 -8.35
C ASN A 159 -8.79 -3.69 -6.91
N ASN A 160 -9.99 -3.22 -6.61
CA ASN A 160 -10.38 -2.74 -5.29
C ASN A 160 -11.26 -3.74 -4.51
N VAL A 161 -11.14 -5.05 -4.79
CA VAL A 161 -11.93 -6.10 -4.13
C VAL A 161 -11.70 -6.10 -2.61
N GLY A 162 -10.46 -5.99 -2.19
CA GLY A 162 -10.06 -5.88 -0.78
C GLY A 162 -10.13 -4.45 -0.24
N GLY A 163 -10.13 -3.47 -1.12
CA GLY A 163 -10.14 -2.06 -0.77
C GLY A 163 -9.06 -1.24 -1.46
N VAL A 164 -8.87 -0.02 -0.97
CA VAL A 164 -7.91 0.94 -1.50
C VAL A 164 -6.99 1.42 -0.38
N ILE A 165 -5.70 1.46 -0.66
CA ILE A 165 -4.67 2.02 0.22
C ILE A 165 -3.99 3.17 -0.53
N ASN A 166 -4.14 4.39 -0.03
CA ASN A 166 -3.55 5.58 -0.63
C ASN A 166 -2.45 6.15 0.28
N PHE A 167 -1.22 6.15 -0.21
CA PHE A 167 -0.07 6.73 0.45
C PHE A 167 0.02 8.21 0.10
N ILE A 168 -0.17 9.08 1.08
CA ILE A 168 -0.20 10.52 0.92
C ILE A 168 1.18 11.09 1.21
N SER A 169 1.69 11.87 0.28
CA SER A 169 2.99 12.53 0.40
C SER A 169 2.96 13.66 1.42
N LYS A 170 4.11 13.95 2.01
CA LYS A 170 4.28 15.12 2.89
C LYS A 170 3.88 16.40 2.15
N PRO A 171 3.13 17.31 2.78
CA PRO A 171 2.80 18.60 2.17
C PRO A 171 4.07 19.42 1.93
N ILE A 172 4.08 20.28 0.91
CA ILE A 172 5.15 21.23 0.68
C ILE A 172 5.01 22.34 1.72
N PRO A 173 5.99 22.58 2.61
CA PRO A 173 5.88 23.58 3.67
C PRO A 173 5.84 25.01 3.10
N ARG A 174 5.17 25.93 3.78
CA ARG A 174 5.11 27.36 3.36
C ARG A 174 6.46 28.03 3.48
N GLU A 175 7.14 27.85 4.62
CA GLU A 175 8.51 28.29 4.81
C GLU A 175 9.45 27.18 4.32
N TRP A 176 10.65 27.53 3.85
CA TRP A 176 11.64 26.54 3.43
C TRP A 176 12.07 25.69 4.61
N GLU A 177 11.93 24.39 4.49
CA GLU A 177 12.30 23.43 5.52
C GLU A 177 13.24 22.36 4.94
N THR A 178 14.23 21.96 5.70
CA THR A 178 15.10 20.84 5.38
C THR A 178 15.07 19.82 6.50
N THR A 179 14.86 18.57 6.15
CA THR A 179 14.88 17.42 7.08
C THR A 179 16.00 16.46 6.66
N LEU A 180 16.88 16.13 7.59
CA LEU A 180 17.88 15.08 7.47
C LEU A 180 17.52 13.97 8.46
N GLN A 181 17.45 12.72 8.00
CA GLN A 181 17.17 11.58 8.86
C GLN A 181 18.15 10.46 8.56
N GLU A 182 18.62 9.82 9.61
CA GLU A 182 19.36 8.56 9.55
C GLU A 182 18.76 7.58 10.55
N LYS A 183 18.38 6.39 10.07
CA LYS A 183 17.99 5.25 10.91
C LYS A 183 18.89 4.08 10.62
N THR A 184 19.45 3.48 11.66
CA THR A 184 20.24 2.26 11.54
C THR A 184 19.55 1.14 12.31
N THR A 185 19.22 0.06 11.62
CA THR A 185 18.64 -1.14 12.23
C THR A 185 19.72 -2.21 12.38
N PHE A 186 19.97 -2.61 13.60
CA PHE A 186 20.87 -3.69 13.97
C PHE A 186 20.09 -4.99 14.09
N ASN A 187 20.35 -5.90 13.18
CA ASN A 187 19.68 -7.18 13.05
C ASN A 187 20.50 -8.34 13.64
N ALA A 188 19.88 -9.51 13.74
CA ALA A 188 20.56 -10.73 14.13
C ALA A 188 21.77 -11.03 13.24
N GLY A 189 22.77 -11.71 13.79
CA GLY A 189 24.02 -12.04 13.09
C GLY A 189 24.96 -10.85 12.84
N GLY A 190 24.69 -9.68 13.46
CA GLY A 190 25.52 -8.47 13.30
C GLY A 190 25.27 -7.71 12.00
N ARG A 191 24.23 -8.04 11.26
CA ARG A 191 23.82 -7.38 10.01
C ARG A 191 23.17 -6.05 10.32
N GLN A 192 23.30 -5.09 9.40
CA GLN A 192 22.83 -3.72 9.57
C GLN A 192 22.10 -3.25 8.32
N LEU A 193 21.04 -2.47 8.53
CA LEU A 193 20.29 -1.81 7.49
C LEU A 193 20.26 -0.31 7.80
N TRP A 194 20.60 0.51 6.80
CA TRP A 194 20.71 1.97 6.88
C TRP A 194 19.62 2.60 6.05
N ASP A 195 18.83 3.49 6.63
CA ASP A 195 17.76 4.26 5.99
C ASP A 195 18.09 5.75 6.14
N THR A 196 18.61 6.33 5.05
CA THR A 196 19.03 7.73 4.98
C THR A 196 18.02 8.53 4.18
N TYR A 197 17.54 9.65 4.73
CA TYR A 197 16.59 10.54 4.07
C TYR A 197 17.03 11.99 4.14
N LEU A 198 16.91 12.68 2.99
CA LEU A 198 16.97 14.12 2.84
C LEU A 198 15.65 14.60 2.22
N GLY A 199 14.94 15.46 2.91
CA GLY A 199 13.82 16.22 2.37
C GLY A 199 14.11 17.70 2.44
N THR A 200 13.99 18.44 1.34
CA THR A 200 14.16 19.88 1.34
C THR A 200 13.17 20.55 0.40
N GLY A 201 12.53 21.60 0.84
CA GLY A 201 11.54 22.30 0.03
C GLY A 201 10.78 23.38 0.78
N GLY A 202 9.97 24.07 0.03
CA GLY A 202 9.15 25.18 0.50
C GLY A 202 8.59 25.96 -0.65
N TYR A 203 7.84 27.03 -0.33
CA TYR A 203 7.35 27.95 -1.34
C TYR A 203 8.45 28.95 -1.71
N LEU A 204 8.81 28.98 -2.99
CA LEU A 204 9.77 29.93 -3.59
C LEU A 204 9.13 31.31 -3.82
N THR A 205 7.81 31.31 -4.04
CA THR A 205 6.97 32.49 -4.15
C THR A 205 5.66 32.21 -3.41
N ASP A 206 4.79 33.19 -3.23
CA ASP A 206 3.50 33.02 -2.53
C ASP A 206 2.63 31.91 -3.15
N ASN A 207 2.84 31.61 -4.43
CA ASN A 207 2.01 30.71 -5.22
C ASN A 207 2.74 29.50 -5.82
N PHE A 208 4.07 29.36 -5.64
CA PHE A 208 4.82 28.27 -6.23
C PHE A 208 5.77 27.61 -5.21
N GLY A 209 5.53 26.36 -4.91
CA GLY A 209 6.32 25.54 -4.00
C GLY A 209 6.96 24.34 -4.68
N LEU A 210 8.13 23.94 -4.19
CA LEU A 210 8.88 22.76 -4.61
C LEU A 210 9.32 21.93 -3.40
N GLN A 211 9.38 20.61 -3.57
CA GLN A 211 9.88 19.66 -2.59
C GLN A 211 10.76 18.63 -3.29
N LEU A 212 11.98 18.46 -2.81
CA LEU A 212 12.89 17.37 -3.18
C LEU A 212 12.97 16.37 -2.02
N ASP A 213 12.75 15.12 -2.32
CA ASP A 213 12.91 14.01 -1.39
C ASP A 213 13.95 13.02 -1.96
N ILE A 214 14.96 12.67 -1.19
CA ILE A 214 15.96 11.66 -1.49
C ILE A 214 15.97 10.66 -0.35
N ASN A 215 15.76 9.39 -0.65
CA ASN A 215 15.82 8.34 0.35
C ASN A 215 16.62 7.14 -0.18
N THR A 216 17.48 6.59 0.64
CA THR A 216 18.24 5.39 0.34
C THR A 216 18.13 4.41 1.49
N LEU A 217 17.91 3.13 1.15
CA LEU A 217 17.90 2.02 2.09
C LEU A 217 18.96 1.03 1.64
N SER A 218 19.97 0.75 2.47
CA SER A 218 21.07 -0.12 2.07
C SER A 218 21.59 -0.97 3.22
N GLY A 219 22.06 -2.19 2.91
CA GLY A 219 22.64 -3.13 3.86
C GLY A 219 21.96 -4.49 3.86
N GLU A 220 22.13 -5.24 4.94
CA GLU A 220 21.62 -6.59 5.09
C GLU A 220 20.57 -6.69 6.19
N TYR A 221 19.53 -7.48 5.90
CA TYR A 221 18.49 -7.78 6.86
C TYR A 221 18.68 -9.19 7.43
N GLY A 222 18.74 -9.38 8.72
CA GLY A 222 18.71 -10.59 9.55
C GLY A 222 19.13 -11.98 9.02
N ARG A 223 19.14 -12.20 7.70
CA ARG A 223 19.41 -13.48 7.04
C ARG A 223 20.61 -13.41 6.09
N GLU A 224 21.21 -14.57 5.78
CA GLU A 224 22.16 -14.70 4.68
C GLU A 224 21.47 -14.38 3.35
N HIS A 225 22.21 -13.84 2.38
CA HIS A 225 21.69 -13.50 1.06
C HIS A 225 20.45 -12.60 1.15
N SER A 226 20.60 -11.47 1.83
CA SER A 226 19.55 -10.46 2.07
C SER A 226 20.05 -9.03 1.82
N ASP A 227 21.10 -8.89 1.02
CA ASP A 227 21.61 -7.57 0.64
C ASP A 227 20.52 -6.76 -0.05
N THR A 228 20.41 -5.50 0.31
CA THR A 228 19.34 -4.60 -0.12
C THR A 228 19.94 -3.26 -0.49
N ASP A 229 19.65 -2.75 -1.67
CA ASP A 229 19.92 -1.39 -2.12
C ASP A 229 18.66 -0.81 -2.75
N VAL A 230 18.07 0.20 -2.10
CA VAL A 230 16.89 0.92 -2.59
C VAL A 230 17.21 2.40 -2.66
N GLN A 231 16.88 3.02 -3.78
CA GLN A 231 17.08 4.45 -4.03
C GLN A 231 15.76 5.05 -4.51
N ASN A 232 15.33 6.16 -3.90
CA ASN A 232 14.10 6.86 -4.22
C ASN A 232 14.37 8.36 -4.28
N TYR A 233 14.23 8.92 -5.46
CA TYR A 233 14.41 10.35 -5.74
C TYR A 233 13.09 10.91 -6.25
N ARG A 234 12.54 11.91 -5.55
CA ARG A 234 11.27 12.55 -5.92
C ARG A 234 11.41 14.06 -5.93
N LEU A 235 10.92 14.68 -6.99
CA LEU A 235 10.72 16.13 -7.06
C LEU A 235 9.22 16.39 -7.26
N ARG A 236 8.62 17.19 -6.38
CA ARG A 236 7.21 17.56 -6.46
C ARG A 236 7.07 19.06 -6.46
N GLY A 237 6.06 19.55 -7.17
CA GLY A 237 5.72 20.95 -7.22
C GLY A 237 4.24 21.19 -7.00
N GLN A 238 3.93 22.35 -6.42
CA GLN A 238 2.60 22.88 -6.27
C GLN A 238 2.60 24.31 -6.82
N TRP A 239 1.75 24.58 -7.81
CA TRP A 239 1.58 25.90 -8.39
C TRP A 239 0.13 26.35 -8.25
N ASN A 240 -0.13 27.26 -7.35
CA ASN A 240 -1.41 27.97 -7.24
C ASN A 240 -1.40 29.08 -8.30
N ILE A 241 -1.91 28.78 -9.51
CA ILE A 241 -1.86 29.68 -10.65
C ILE A 241 -2.59 30.97 -10.33
N ASP A 242 -3.75 30.86 -9.70
CA ASP A 242 -4.56 31.91 -9.11
C ASP A 242 -5.47 31.31 -8.01
N ASP A 243 -6.46 32.09 -7.52
CA ASP A 243 -7.38 31.66 -6.46
C ASP A 243 -8.27 30.47 -6.87
N ASP A 244 -8.48 30.28 -8.18
CA ASP A 244 -9.39 29.28 -8.74
C ASP A 244 -8.65 28.09 -9.38
N ARG A 245 -7.35 28.21 -9.66
CA ARG A 245 -6.61 27.20 -10.43
C ARG A 245 -5.33 26.79 -9.74
N ASP A 246 -5.12 25.51 -9.64
CA ASP A 246 -3.87 24.93 -9.15
C ASP A 246 -3.39 23.75 -10.00
N LEU A 247 -2.10 23.52 -9.96
CA LEU A 247 -1.41 22.41 -10.59
C LEU A 247 -0.45 21.78 -9.58
N SER A 248 -0.71 20.54 -9.22
CA SER A 248 0.26 19.68 -8.55
C SER A 248 0.95 18.77 -9.55
N PHE A 249 2.26 18.56 -9.43
CA PHE A 249 2.99 17.69 -10.32
C PHE A 249 4.19 17.06 -9.62
N GLY A 250 4.72 15.99 -10.21
CA GLY A 250 5.90 15.34 -9.69
C GLY A 250 6.58 14.45 -10.70
N VAL A 251 7.86 14.19 -10.41
CA VAL A 251 8.68 13.18 -11.07
C VAL A 251 9.35 12.33 -10.01
N GLN A 252 9.54 11.06 -10.32
CA GLN A 252 10.18 10.10 -9.41
C GLN A 252 11.07 9.15 -10.21
N HIS A 253 12.27 8.92 -9.70
CA HIS A 253 13.11 7.79 -10.05
C HIS A 253 13.25 6.89 -8.84
N TYR A 254 12.92 5.61 -8.98
CA TYR A 254 13.05 4.60 -7.94
C TYR A 254 13.79 3.40 -8.49
N LYS A 255 14.74 2.88 -7.71
CA LYS A 255 15.49 1.68 -8.02
C LYS A 255 15.58 0.79 -6.79
N ALA A 256 15.46 -0.52 -6.98
CA ALA A 256 15.65 -1.54 -5.95
C ALA A 256 16.45 -2.71 -6.50
N ASP A 257 17.46 -3.13 -5.78
CA ASP A 257 18.28 -4.32 -6.02
C ASP A 257 18.38 -5.09 -4.70
N MET A 258 17.94 -6.34 -4.70
CA MET A 258 17.83 -7.13 -3.46
C MET A 258 18.15 -8.58 -3.70
N ASP A 259 18.95 -9.17 -2.83
CA ASP A 259 19.07 -10.60 -2.71
C ASP A 259 17.87 -11.18 -1.97
N LEU A 260 17.40 -12.35 -2.41
CA LEU A 260 16.23 -13.02 -1.86
C LEU A 260 16.67 -14.31 -1.14
N ALA A 261 16.66 -14.27 0.18
CA ALA A 261 17.11 -15.39 1.01
C ALA A 261 16.27 -16.68 0.82
N GLY A 262 15.02 -16.55 0.32
CA GLY A 262 14.10 -17.65 0.06
C GLY A 262 13.59 -18.34 1.32
N ALA A 263 12.68 -19.29 1.13
CA ALA A 263 12.13 -20.10 2.21
C ALA A 263 13.00 -21.34 2.48
N LEU A 264 12.88 -21.91 3.68
CA LEU A 264 13.65 -23.04 4.19
C LEU A 264 12.77 -24.28 4.35
N SER A 265 13.35 -25.48 4.18
CA SER A 265 12.71 -26.72 4.59
C SER A 265 12.48 -26.73 6.12
N VAL A 266 11.65 -27.66 6.62
CA VAL A 266 11.44 -27.81 8.08
C VAL A 266 12.77 -28.08 8.78
N LYS A 267 13.64 -28.86 8.17
CA LYS A 267 14.96 -29.19 8.72
C LYS A 267 15.86 -27.96 8.76
N ASP A 268 16.03 -27.29 7.62
CA ASP A 268 16.93 -26.15 7.50
C ASP A 268 16.50 -24.99 8.41
N TYR A 269 15.18 -24.76 8.52
CA TYR A 269 14.64 -23.78 9.46
C TYR A 269 14.95 -24.08 10.94
N LYS A 270 14.96 -25.37 11.31
CA LYS A 270 15.32 -25.79 12.67
C LYS A 270 16.82 -25.75 12.94
N ASP A 271 17.62 -26.00 11.92
CA ASP A 271 19.08 -25.99 12.02
C ASP A 271 19.60 -24.54 12.15
N ASP A 272 19.20 -23.64 11.28
CA ASP A 272 19.43 -22.18 11.36
C ASP A 272 18.40 -21.40 10.53
N PRO A 273 17.48 -20.66 11.16
CA PRO A 273 16.49 -19.88 10.42
C PRO A 273 17.09 -18.70 9.64
N ARG A 274 18.35 -18.33 9.89
CA ARG A 274 19.04 -17.21 9.23
C ARG A 274 19.78 -17.63 7.97
N GLN A 275 19.98 -18.90 7.73
CA GLN A 275 20.65 -19.38 6.51
C GLN A 275 19.82 -19.09 5.25
N SER A 276 20.49 -19.05 4.10
CA SER A 276 19.87 -19.09 2.79
C SER A 276 20.27 -20.37 2.05
N THR A 277 19.27 -21.03 1.46
CA THR A 277 19.48 -22.17 0.52
C THR A 277 19.26 -21.73 -0.94
N ARG A 278 19.09 -20.42 -1.19
CA ARG A 278 18.71 -19.85 -2.49
C ARG A 278 19.71 -18.80 -3.01
N PRO A 279 21.01 -19.14 -3.19
CA PRO A 279 22.06 -18.16 -3.49
C PRO A 279 21.97 -17.51 -4.87
N LEU A 280 21.04 -17.94 -5.73
CA LEU A 280 20.82 -17.39 -7.06
C LEU A 280 19.64 -16.40 -7.09
N ASP A 281 18.80 -16.42 -6.04
CA ASP A 281 17.54 -15.69 -6.06
C ASP A 281 17.78 -14.21 -5.73
N ARG A 282 17.35 -13.34 -6.65
CA ARG A 282 17.46 -11.90 -6.49
C ARG A 282 16.35 -11.17 -7.21
N PHE A 283 16.12 -9.94 -6.80
CA PHE A 283 15.19 -9.01 -7.42
C PHE A 283 15.93 -7.76 -7.88
N GLU A 284 15.60 -7.30 -9.07
CA GLU A 284 16.01 -6.01 -9.62
C GLU A 284 14.76 -5.29 -10.15
N GLY A 285 14.64 -4.00 -9.87
CA GLY A 285 13.58 -3.21 -10.44
C GLY A 285 13.85 -1.73 -10.38
N ASP A 286 13.35 -1.01 -11.37
CA ASP A 286 13.39 0.44 -11.43
C ASP A 286 12.13 1.01 -12.06
N THR A 287 11.85 2.28 -11.80
CA THR A 287 10.74 3.00 -12.44
C THR A 287 11.04 4.49 -12.50
N ASP A 288 10.76 5.08 -13.66
CA ASP A 288 10.67 6.51 -13.89
C ASP A 288 9.20 6.89 -14.01
N ARG A 289 8.70 7.74 -13.10
CA ARG A 289 7.30 8.15 -13.03
C ARG A 289 7.19 9.66 -13.19
N VAL A 290 6.14 10.10 -13.88
CA VAL A 290 5.73 11.49 -13.99
C VAL A 290 4.22 11.58 -13.82
N TRP A 291 3.76 12.59 -13.11
CA TRP A 291 2.33 12.84 -12.94
C TRP A 291 2.03 14.32 -12.75
N GLY A 292 0.77 14.66 -12.97
CA GLY A 292 0.25 15.99 -12.67
C GLY A 292 -1.26 15.98 -12.56
N THR A 293 -1.78 16.81 -11.66
CA THR A 293 -3.21 17.06 -11.49
C THR A 293 -3.45 18.56 -11.58
N TYR A 294 -4.21 18.95 -12.57
CA TYR A 294 -4.74 20.30 -12.72
C TYR A 294 -6.12 20.36 -12.08
N THR A 295 -6.37 21.36 -11.25
CA THR A 295 -7.66 21.61 -10.61
C THR A 295 -8.13 23.01 -10.99
N GLN A 296 -9.41 23.16 -11.31
CA GLN A 296 -10.05 24.43 -11.58
C GLN A 296 -11.41 24.53 -10.88
N ARG A 297 -11.56 25.51 -10.01
CA ARG A 297 -12.80 25.88 -9.35
C ARG A 297 -13.55 26.84 -10.26
N LEU A 298 -14.70 26.41 -10.76
CA LEU A 298 -15.51 27.20 -11.72
C LEU A 298 -16.56 28.06 -11.01
N GLY A 299 -16.68 27.92 -9.68
CA GLY A 299 -17.70 28.63 -8.89
C GLY A 299 -19.12 28.16 -9.20
N ALA A 300 -20.10 29.04 -9.00
CA ALA A 300 -21.50 28.73 -9.27
C ALA A 300 -21.78 28.63 -10.77
N MET A 301 -22.45 27.54 -11.20
CA MET A 301 -22.78 27.29 -12.59
C MET A 301 -24.18 26.67 -12.74
N GLY A 302 -25.10 27.40 -13.33
CA GLY A 302 -26.49 26.94 -13.51
C GLY A 302 -27.17 26.68 -12.16
N PRO A 303 -27.62 25.45 -11.86
CA PRO A 303 -28.24 25.11 -10.60
C PRO A 303 -27.23 24.75 -9.48
N PHE A 304 -25.93 24.71 -9.78
CA PHE A 304 -24.89 24.31 -8.87
C PHE A 304 -24.26 25.52 -8.19
N ASP A 305 -24.09 25.46 -6.88
CA ASP A 305 -23.45 26.50 -6.06
C ASP A 305 -21.92 26.47 -6.20
N SER A 306 -21.35 25.28 -6.48
CA SER A 306 -19.95 25.13 -6.84
C SER A 306 -19.76 24.02 -7.85
N VAL A 307 -18.82 24.27 -8.78
CA VAL A 307 -18.37 23.29 -9.76
C VAL A 307 -16.85 23.28 -9.76
N GLU A 308 -16.26 22.10 -9.67
CA GLU A 308 -14.82 21.90 -9.76
C GLU A 308 -14.52 20.88 -10.86
N PHE A 309 -13.52 21.21 -11.68
CA PHE A 309 -12.92 20.31 -12.64
C PHE A 309 -11.53 19.92 -12.19
N SER A 310 -11.21 18.62 -12.19
CA SER A 310 -9.85 18.12 -11.99
C SER A 310 -9.44 17.19 -13.13
N TRP A 311 -8.16 17.23 -13.48
CA TRP A 311 -7.61 16.42 -14.56
C TRP A 311 -6.26 15.87 -14.16
N THR A 312 -6.23 14.58 -13.85
CA THR A 312 -5.02 13.85 -13.50
C THR A 312 -4.46 13.13 -14.70
N ASN A 313 -3.16 13.28 -14.94
CA ASN A 313 -2.40 12.53 -15.92
C ASN A 313 -1.18 11.91 -15.25
N PHE A 314 -0.86 10.68 -15.65
CA PHE A 314 0.33 10.00 -15.17
C PHE A 314 0.94 9.12 -16.25
N ALA A 315 2.25 8.93 -16.19
CA ALA A 315 2.95 7.97 -17.02
C ALA A 315 4.13 7.39 -16.23
N HIS A 316 4.52 6.18 -16.58
CA HIS A 316 5.76 5.59 -16.10
C HIS A 316 6.35 4.57 -17.05
N ASN A 317 7.67 4.47 -17.02
CA ASN A 317 8.43 3.36 -17.55
C ASN A 317 8.98 2.59 -16.37
N SER A 318 8.73 1.28 -16.33
CA SER A 318 9.17 0.44 -15.22
C SER A 318 9.81 -0.83 -15.74
N TYR A 319 10.82 -1.26 -15.06
CA TYR A 319 11.49 -2.53 -15.28
C TYR A 319 11.44 -3.34 -13.98
N ARG A 320 11.30 -4.66 -14.10
CA ARG A 320 11.53 -5.56 -12.98
C ARG A 320 12.01 -6.92 -13.44
N ASN A 321 12.88 -7.53 -12.67
CA ASN A 321 13.43 -8.84 -12.94
C ASN A 321 13.52 -9.66 -11.65
N PHE A 322 12.99 -10.88 -11.68
CA PHE A 322 13.25 -11.91 -10.69
C PHE A 322 14.19 -12.94 -11.32
N VAL A 323 15.40 -13.03 -10.78
CA VAL A 323 16.34 -14.10 -11.05
C VAL A 323 16.12 -15.19 -10.01
N VAL A 324 15.86 -16.43 -10.43
CA VAL A 324 15.54 -17.52 -9.51
C VAL A 324 16.18 -18.85 -9.91
N GLY A 325 16.61 -19.61 -8.93
CA GLY A 325 17.04 -20.98 -9.12
C GLY A 325 15.85 -21.93 -9.23
N LEU A 326 15.85 -22.85 -10.18
CA LEU A 326 14.80 -23.84 -10.37
C LEU A 326 15.33 -25.27 -10.18
N PRO A 327 14.50 -26.20 -9.61
CA PRO A 327 13.13 -26.02 -9.13
C PRO A 327 13.05 -25.15 -7.89
N PHE A 328 11.84 -24.65 -7.58
CA PHE A 328 11.54 -23.88 -6.35
C PHE A 328 11.47 -24.76 -5.10
N THR A 329 12.33 -25.70 -4.94
CA THR A 329 12.34 -26.58 -3.77
C THR A 329 13.13 -25.94 -2.62
N PRO A 330 12.69 -26.08 -1.37
CA PRO A 330 13.39 -25.52 -0.20
C PRO A 330 14.78 -26.10 0.04
N ASP A 331 15.06 -27.30 -0.48
CA ASP A 331 16.38 -27.97 -0.41
C ASP A 331 17.44 -27.31 -1.31
N GLY A 332 17.04 -26.29 -2.07
CA GLY A 332 17.93 -25.32 -2.69
C GLY A 332 18.78 -25.82 -3.87
N THR A 333 18.65 -27.09 -4.29
CA THR A 333 19.46 -27.65 -5.37
C THR A 333 18.90 -27.18 -6.73
N ALA A 334 19.26 -25.97 -7.12
CA ALA A 334 18.92 -25.46 -8.44
C ALA A 334 19.72 -26.16 -9.53
N VAL A 335 19.05 -26.57 -10.62
CA VAL A 335 19.66 -27.10 -11.83
C VAL A 335 19.56 -26.14 -13.01
N THR A 336 18.70 -25.15 -12.90
CA THR A 336 18.45 -24.09 -13.89
C THR A 336 18.37 -22.74 -13.20
N LYS A 337 19.02 -21.72 -13.78
CA LYS A 337 18.80 -20.32 -13.46
C LYS A 337 17.75 -19.75 -14.41
N GLN A 338 16.70 -19.17 -13.89
CA GLN A 338 15.70 -18.44 -14.66
C GLN A 338 15.88 -16.95 -14.45
N ASP A 339 15.88 -16.23 -15.56
CA ASP A 339 15.99 -14.78 -15.65
C ASP A 339 14.73 -14.27 -16.34
N GLY A 340 13.94 -13.46 -15.68
CA GLY A 340 12.57 -13.14 -16.10
C GLY A 340 12.25 -11.64 -16.14
N PRO A 341 12.99 -10.85 -16.96
CA PRO A 341 12.74 -9.42 -17.09
C PRO A 341 11.35 -9.11 -17.62
N ARG A 342 10.77 -8.03 -17.10
CA ARG A 342 9.55 -7.42 -17.64
C ARG A 342 9.74 -5.90 -17.72
N ASP A 343 9.32 -5.35 -18.85
CA ASP A 343 9.26 -3.92 -19.09
C ASP A 343 7.80 -3.49 -19.16
N PHE A 344 7.50 -2.31 -18.60
CA PHE A 344 6.17 -1.73 -18.56
C PHE A 344 6.24 -0.28 -19.02
N LYS A 345 5.40 0.10 -19.98
CA LYS A 345 5.17 1.49 -20.35
C LYS A 345 3.69 1.77 -20.16
N VAL A 346 3.38 2.64 -19.24
CA VAL A 346 1.99 2.94 -18.87
C VAL A 346 1.74 4.43 -18.96
N TRP A 347 0.58 4.76 -19.48
CA TRP A 347 0.07 6.11 -19.49
C TRP A 347 -1.41 6.11 -19.12
N GLY A 348 -1.83 7.07 -18.28
CA GLY A 348 -3.21 7.22 -17.87
C GLY A 348 -3.66 8.67 -17.80
N SER A 349 -4.94 8.90 -18.07
CA SER A 349 -5.58 10.20 -18.02
C SER A 349 -6.98 10.09 -17.41
N GLU A 350 -7.29 10.97 -16.46
CA GLU A 350 -8.53 10.93 -15.69
C GLU A 350 -9.09 12.33 -15.44
N PRO A 351 -9.96 12.87 -16.32
CA PRO A 351 -10.77 14.04 -16.02
C PRO A 351 -11.94 13.71 -15.10
N ARG A 352 -12.23 14.61 -14.15
CA ARG A 352 -13.35 14.56 -13.20
C ARG A 352 -14.05 15.90 -13.13
N ILE A 353 -15.35 15.88 -12.86
CA ILE A 353 -16.15 17.06 -12.53
C ILE A 353 -16.91 16.74 -11.24
N SER A 354 -16.79 17.60 -10.26
CA SER A 354 -17.62 17.64 -9.07
C SER A 354 -18.52 18.85 -9.12
N ALA A 355 -19.80 18.70 -8.79
CA ALA A 355 -20.77 19.80 -8.80
C ALA A 355 -21.71 19.67 -7.61
N THR A 356 -21.77 20.72 -6.77
CA THR A 356 -22.51 20.72 -5.50
C THR A 356 -23.70 21.67 -5.59
N ILE A 357 -24.85 21.22 -5.07
CA ILE A 357 -26.00 22.01 -4.75
C ILE A 357 -26.11 22.02 -3.23
N ASP A 358 -25.91 23.17 -2.61
CA ASP A 358 -25.95 23.36 -1.16
C ASP A 358 -27.31 23.93 -0.75
N GLY A 359 -28.28 23.04 -0.52
CA GLY A 359 -29.61 23.42 -0.09
C GLY A 359 -29.84 23.15 1.40
N ASP A 360 -30.52 24.04 2.10
CA ASP A 360 -30.76 23.96 3.56
C ASP A 360 -31.33 22.61 4.02
N THR A 361 -32.20 21.99 3.23
CA THR A 361 -32.85 20.72 3.57
C THR A 361 -32.37 19.54 2.73
N VAL A 362 -31.91 19.80 1.51
CA VAL A 362 -31.43 18.79 0.57
C VAL A 362 -30.20 19.34 -0.14
N GLY A 363 -29.05 18.78 0.20
CA GLY A 363 -27.79 19.01 -0.52
C GLY A 363 -27.53 17.88 -1.52
N GLN A 364 -26.80 18.16 -2.59
CA GLN A 364 -26.36 17.14 -3.56
C GLN A 364 -24.92 17.43 -4.00
N THR A 365 -24.08 16.41 -4.02
CA THR A 365 -22.77 16.48 -4.65
C THR A 365 -22.66 15.43 -5.73
N TRP A 366 -22.61 15.85 -6.98
CA TRP A 366 -22.43 15.03 -8.14
C TRP A 366 -20.95 14.88 -8.46
N LEU A 367 -20.51 13.65 -8.73
CA LEU A 367 -19.18 13.34 -9.23
C LEU A 367 -19.31 12.57 -10.54
N LEU A 368 -18.71 13.08 -11.60
CA LEU A 368 -18.59 12.42 -12.90
C LEU A 368 -17.11 12.29 -13.24
N GLY A 369 -16.71 11.15 -13.78
CA GLY A 369 -15.34 10.98 -14.25
C GLY A 369 -15.25 9.99 -15.38
N ALA A 370 -14.13 10.11 -16.09
CA ALA A 370 -13.70 9.18 -17.11
C ALA A 370 -12.24 8.83 -16.90
N ARG A 371 -11.83 7.59 -17.16
CA ARG A 371 -10.43 7.17 -17.10
C ARG A 371 -10.08 6.44 -18.38
N TYR A 372 -8.89 6.73 -18.89
CA TYR A 372 -8.23 5.96 -19.93
C TYR A 372 -6.86 5.53 -19.44
N VAL A 373 -6.50 4.27 -19.70
CA VAL A 373 -5.15 3.74 -19.41
C VAL A 373 -4.69 2.92 -20.62
N SER A 374 -3.44 3.09 -21.01
CA SER A 374 -2.72 2.28 -21.99
C SER A 374 -1.51 1.66 -21.34
N GLU A 375 -1.28 0.38 -21.60
CA GLU A 375 -0.23 -0.44 -21.01
C GLU A 375 0.46 -1.28 -22.08
N ASP A 376 1.77 -1.03 -22.30
CA ASP A 376 2.62 -1.88 -23.13
C ASP A 376 3.50 -2.73 -22.19
N ILE A 377 3.43 -4.05 -22.29
CA ILE A 377 4.13 -4.95 -21.39
C ILE A 377 4.95 -5.95 -22.21
N SER A 378 6.26 -5.98 -21.99
CA SER A 378 7.17 -7.02 -22.51
C SER A 378 7.56 -7.97 -21.40
N TYR A 379 7.40 -9.27 -21.62
CA TYR A 379 7.75 -10.29 -20.65
C TYR A 379 8.60 -11.39 -21.28
N LYS A 380 9.92 -11.27 -21.09
CA LYS A 380 10.91 -12.21 -21.61
C LYS A 380 11.45 -13.08 -20.48
N VAL A 381 11.55 -14.36 -20.72
CA VAL A 381 12.15 -15.30 -19.76
C VAL A 381 13.19 -16.13 -20.46
N ASN A 382 14.39 -16.13 -19.91
CA ASN A 382 15.48 -16.98 -20.32
C ASN A 382 15.79 -18.03 -19.23
N ARG A 383 16.15 -19.22 -19.65
CA ARG A 383 16.59 -20.29 -18.75
C ARG A 383 17.98 -20.75 -19.12
N GLN A 384 18.85 -20.79 -18.13
CA GLN A 384 20.23 -21.27 -18.26
C GLN A 384 20.37 -22.59 -17.50
N SER A 385 20.82 -23.63 -18.18
CA SER A 385 21.24 -24.87 -17.53
C SER A 385 22.54 -24.62 -16.74
N LEU A 386 22.53 -24.89 -15.45
CA LEU A 386 23.72 -24.72 -14.61
C LEU A 386 24.80 -25.74 -14.89
N ALA A 387 24.43 -26.92 -15.42
CA ALA A 387 25.39 -27.97 -15.79
C ALA A 387 26.15 -27.67 -17.09
N THR A 388 25.52 -27.01 -18.06
CA THR A 388 26.10 -26.79 -19.41
C THR A 388 26.41 -25.33 -19.68
N GLY A 389 25.85 -24.38 -18.90
CA GLY A 389 25.93 -22.96 -19.15
C GLY A 389 25.09 -22.47 -20.35
N VAL A 390 24.38 -23.34 -21.03
CA VAL A 390 23.55 -22.99 -22.20
C VAL A 390 22.33 -22.25 -21.76
N THR A 391 22.07 -21.07 -22.35
CA THR A 391 20.86 -20.27 -22.15
C THR A 391 19.93 -20.40 -23.34
N ALA A 392 18.63 -20.59 -23.07
CA ALA A 392 17.57 -20.66 -24.08
C ALA A 392 16.38 -19.76 -23.68
N PRO A 393 15.70 -19.13 -24.66
CA PRO A 393 14.47 -18.41 -24.41
C PRO A 393 13.37 -19.40 -23.99
N PHE A 394 12.60 -19.03 -22.97
CA PHE A 394 11.48 -19.81 -22.45
C PHE A 394 10.14 -19.11 -22.66
N ARG A 395 10.12 -17.75 -22.65
CA ARG A 395 9.00 -16.90 -22.98
C ARG A 395 9.49 -15.67 -23.75
N ASP A 396 8.67 -15.22 -24.68
CA ASP A 396 8.84 -13.95 -25.38
C ASP A 396 7.45 -13.38 -25.66
N TRP A 397 6.86 -12.77 -24.63
CA TRP A 397 5.48 -12.33 -24.59
C TRP A 397 5.39 -10.83 -24.62
N GLU A 398 4.52 -10.30 -25.49
CA GLU A 398 4.19 -8.89 -25.60
C GLU A 398 2.69 -8.72 -25.37
N PHE A 399 2.33 -7.65 -24.64
CA PHE A 399 0.94 -7.27 -24.40
C PHE A 399 0.77 -5.78 -24.71
N ASP A 400 -0.29 -5.48 -25.43
CA ASP A 400 -0.77 -4.11 -25.73
C ASP A 400 -2.19 -4.01 -25.15
N ASP A 401 -2.31 -3.37 -24.01
CA ASP A 401 -3.52 -3.34 -23.22
C ASP A 401 -4.08 -1.92 -23.19
N SER A 402 -5.41 -1.80 -23.24
CA SER A 402 -6.09 -0.52 -23.07
C SER A 402 -7.36 -0.67 -22.26
N ALA A 403 -7.64 0.32 -21.42
CA ALA A 403 -8.84 0.32 -20.61
C ALA A 403 -9.52 1.69 -20.60
N ARG A 404 -10.84 1.67 -20.56
CA ARG A 404 -11.70 2.85 -20.48
C ARG A 404 -12.72 2.65 -19.38
N ALA A 405 -12.89 3.66 -18.55
CA ALA A 405 -13.92 3.66 -17.53
C ALA A 405 -14.69 4.97 -17.54
N PHE A 406 -15.97 4.88 -17.17
CA PHE A 406 -16.83 6.02 -16.91
C PHE A 406 -17.55 5.79 -15.59
N TYR A 407 -17.65 6.80 -14.76
CA TYR A 407 -18.32 6.68 -13.47
C TYR A 407 -19.10 7.92 -13.11
N ILE A 408 -20.16 7.69 -12.34
CA ILE A 408 -21.03 8.72 -11.80
C ILE A 408 -21.46 8.34 -10.39
N SER A 409 -21.49 9.31 -9.50
CA SER A 409 -22.13 9.18 -8.19
C SER A 409 -22.83 10.48 -7.81
N ASN A 410 -23.80 10.40 -6.90
CA ASN A 410 -24.47 11.55 -6.33
C ASN A 410 -24.64 11.35 -4.84
N ALA A 411 -23.92 12.12 -4.01
CA ALA A 411 -24.13 12.18 -2.59
C ALA A 411 -25.32 13.10 -2.28
N ILE A 412 -26.43 12.53 -1.88
CA ILE A 412 -27.69 13.22 -1.56
C ILE A 412 -27.77 13.37 -0.04
N SER A 413 -27.66 14.59 0.44
CA SER A 413 -27.74 14.97 1.85
C SER A 413 -29.16 15.40 2.21
N LEU A 414 -29.71 14.82 3.25
CA LEU A 414 -31.09 14.98 3.70
C LEU A 414 -31.13 15.21 5.23
N LEU A 415 -32.29 15.63 5.75
CA LEU A 415 -32.54 15.79 7.19
C LEU A 415 -31.51 16.71 7.86
N ASP A 416 -31.34 17.90 7.31
CA ASP A 416 -30.33 18.89 7.76
C ASP A 416 -28.93 18.26 7.75
N HIS A 417 -28.56 17.64 6.65
CA HIS A 417 -27.27 16.97 6.39
C HIS A 417 -26.92 15.76 7.30
N ARG A 418 -27.90 15.27 8.08
CA ARG A 418 -27.68 14.09 8.94
C ARG A 418 -27.79 12.76 8.22
N LEU A 419 -28.47 12.67 7.09
CA LEU A 419 -28.61 11.47 6.28
C LEU A 419 -27.98 11.72 4.91
N THR A 420 -26.99 10.92 4.55
CA THR A 420 -26.38 10.94 3.21
C THR A 420 -26.64 9.61 2.51
N ILE A 421 -27.15 9.66 1.28
CA ILE A 421 -27.38 8.50 0.42
C ILE A 421 -26.58 8.72 -0.86
N THR A 422 -25.64 7.82 -1.16
CA THR A 422 -24.77 7.96 -2.35
C THR A 422 -24.94 6.77 -3.28
N PRO A 423 -25.90 6.80 -4.23
CA PRO A 423 -25.90 5.89 -5.36
C PRO A 423 -24.76 6.23 -6.32
N GLY A 424 -24.22 5.21 -6.94
CA GLY A 424 -23.20 5.37 -7.98
C GLY A 424 -23.09 4.16 -8.90
N ALA A 425 -22.48 4.36 -10.05
CA ALA A 425 -22.19 3.29 -10.99
C ALA A 425 -20.91 3.60 -11.75
N ARG A 426 -20.16 2.54 -12.07
CA ARG A 426 -18.97 2.60 -12.91
C ARG A 426 -19.09 1.56 -14.02
N TYR A 427 -18.73 1.95 -15.22
CA TYR A 427 -18.54 1.05 -16.35
C TYR A 427 -17.05 0.90 -16.63
N GLU A 428 -16.59 -0.33 -16.72
CA GLU A 428 -15.22 -0.70 -17.09
C GLU A 428 -15.22 -1.48 -18.40
N ASN A 429 -14.31 -1.11 -19.30
CA ASN A 429 -14.05 -1.84 -20.54
C ASN A 429 -12.52 -1.95 -20.70
N ALA A 430 -12.00 -3.16 -20.59
CA ALA A 430 -10.58 -3.46 -20.76
C ALA A 430 -10.37 -4.41 -21.94
N ARG A 431 -9.37 -4.11 -22.75
CA ARG A 431 -8.92 -4.94 -23.86
C ARG A 431 -7.45 -5.24 -23.69
N MET A 432 -7.10 -6.53 -23.79
CA MET A 432 -5.74 -7.04 -23.68
C MET A 432 -5.40 -7.81 -24.93
N ASN A 433 -4.37 -7.38 -25.68
CA ASN A 433 -3.84 -8.06 -26.84
C ASN A 433 -2.53 -8.73 -26.47
N TYR A 434 -2.44 -10.03 -26.69
CA TYR A 434 -1.28 -10.85 -26.40
C TYR A 434 -0.66 -11.42 -27.66
N SER A 435 0.67 -11.41 -27.73
CA SER A 435 1.43 -12.14 -28.75
C SER A 435 2.62 -12.88 -28.13
N ASP A 436 2.94 -14.06 -28.67
CA ASP A 436 4.07 -14.88 -28.28
C ASP A 436 5.09 -14.96 -29.44
N GLY A 437 6.24 -14.34 -29.27
CA GLY A 437 7.31 -14.29 -30.24
C GLY A 437 7.99 -15.64 -30.50
N ILE A 438 7.82 -16.65 -29.62
CA ILE A 438 8.37 -17.99 -29.81
C ILE A 438 7.42 -18.86 -30.65
N THR A 439 6.12 -18.84 -30.34
CA THR A 439 5.13 -19.73 -30.97
C THR A 439 4.36 -19.05 -32.10
N GLY A 440 4.36 -17.72 -32.16
CA GLY A 440 3.54 -16.94 -33.11
C GLY A 440 2.05 -16.93 -32.72
N PHE A 441 1.69 -17.36 -31.52
CA PHE A 441 0.30 -17.33 -31.05
C PHE A 441 -0.09 -15.91 -30.66
N GLU A 442 -1.26 -15.47 -31.14
CA GLU A 442 -1.83 -14.15 -30.83
C GLU A 442 -3.23 -14.29 -30.26
N ARG A 443 -3.62 -13.36 -29.40
CA ARG A 443 -4.93 -13.38 -28.79
C ARG A 443 -5.39 -11.99 -28.31
N GLU A 444 -6.69 -11.74 -28.45
CA GLU A 444 -7.39 -10.64 -27.80
C GLU A 444 -8.27 -11.18 -26.66
N ASN A 445 -8.22 -10.55 -25.49
CA ASN A 445 -9.14 -10.78 -24.38
C ASN A 445 -9.85 -9.47 -24.03
N LYS A 446 -11.18 -9.53 -23.85
CA LYS A 446 -12.01 -8.37 -23.49
C LYS A 446 -12.76 -8.62 -22.19
N SER A 447 -12.88 -7.58 -21.40
CA SER A 447 -13.67 -7.59 -20.17
C SER A 447 -14.51 -6.32 -20.12
N GLU A 448 -15.81 -6.46 -19.94
CA GLU A 448 -16.78 -5.36 -19.85
C GLU A 448 -17.66 -5.58 -18.64
N GLU A 449 -17.66 -4.62 -17.68
CA GLU A 449 -18.40 -4.78 -16.45
C GLU A 449 -19.07 -3.49 -15.98
N TRP A 450 -20.28 -3.65 -15.41
CA TRP A 450 -20.97 -2.62 -14.66
C TRP A 450 -20.80 -2.86 -13.16
N LEU A 451 -20.37 -1.83 -12.45
CA LEU A 451 -20.04 -1.85 -11.03
C LEU A 451 -20.95 -0.85 -10.30
N PRO A 452 -22.16 -1.25 -9.92
CA PRO A 452 -23.03 -0.41 -9.11
C PRO A 452 -22.56 -0.34 -7.66
N GLY A 453 -22.85 0.79 -7.01
CA GLY A 453 -22.59 1.02 -5.59
C GLY A 453 -23.69 1.85 -4.95
N LEU A 454 -23.96 1.59 -3.68
CA LEU A 454 -24.85 2.39 -2.84
C LEU A 454 -24.26 2.49 -1.45
N THR A 455 -24.10 3.71 -0.95
CA THR A 455 -23.76 3.94 0.45
C THR A 455 -24.85 4.76 1.14
N VAL A 456 -25.05 4.51 2.43
CA VAL A 456 -25.98 5.25 3.28
C VAL A 456 -25.29 5.54 4.60
N GLY A 457 -25.21 6.81 4.98
CA GLY A 457 -24.66 7.25 6.25
C GLY A 457 -25.66 8.10 7.03
N TYR A 458 -25.82 7.86 8.31
CA TYR A 458 -26.74 8.58 9.17
C TYR A 458 -26.09 9.03 10.48
N GLN A 459 -26.02 10.35 10.68
CA GLN A 459 -25.64 10.98 11.94
C GLN A 459 -26.85 11.02 12.86
N ALA A 460 -27.02 10.04 13.73
CA ALA A 460 -28.18 9.96 14.62
C ALA A 460 -28.17 11.07 15.67
N ASN A 461 -26.98 11.41 16.18
CA ASN A 461 -26.67 12.57 17.05
C ASN A 461 -25.13 12.77 17.04
N ASP A 462 -24.62 13.73 17.81
CA ASP A 462 -23.19 14.08 17.83
C ASP A 462 -22.27 12.90 18.20
N ALA A 463 -22.80 11.89 18.93
CA ALA A 463 -22.01 10.75 19.37
C ALA A 463 -22.15 9.52 18.46
N TRP A 464 -23.22 9.39 17.66
CA TRP A 464 -23.53 8.19 16.92
C TRP A 464 -23.65 8.44 15.42
N TYR A 465 -22.78 7.78 14.66
CA TYR A 465 -22.88 7.68 13.21
C TYR A 465 -23.08 6.22 12.81
N VAL A 466 -24.09 5.94 11.98
CA VAL A 466 -24.41 4.59 11.49
C VAL A 466 -24.33 4.58 9.98
N TYR A 467 -23.81 3.51 9.39
CA TYR A 467 -23.71 3.40 7.94
C TYR A 467 -23.99 2.00 7.42
N ALA A 468 -24.33 1.94 6.14
CA ALA A 468 -24.38 0.71 5.37
C ALA A 468 -23.93 0.96 3.93
N ASN A 469 -23.23 0.00 3.34
CA ASN A 469 -22.88 0.07 1.92
C ASN A 469 -23.00 -1.29 1.23
N ALA A 470 -23.22 -1.24 -0.08
CA ALA A 470 -23.19 -2.39 -0.97
C ALA A 470 -22.54 -1.96 -2.29
N GLN A 471 -21.44 -2.62 -2.67
CA GLN A 471 -20.71 -2.27 -3.88
C GLN A 471 -20.22 -3.50 -4.63
N LYS A 472 -20.32 -3.45 -5.97
CA LYS A 472 -19.69 -4.43 -6.86
C LYS A 472 -18.30 -3.91 -7.23
N SER A 473 -17.28 -4.77 -7.11
CA SER A 473 -15.91 -4.50 -7.48
C SER A 473 -15.39 -5.59 -8.43
N LEU A 474 -14.31 -5.29 -9.15
CA LEU A 474 -13.70 -6.21 -10.08
C LEU A 474 -12.18 -6.27 -9.92
N ARG A 475 -11.61 -7.41 -10.32
CA ARG A 475 -10.20 -7.57 -10.66
C ARG A 475 -10.10 -8.08 -12.10
N PRO A 476 -9.40 -7.36 -13.00
CA PRO A 476 -9.22 -7.84 -14.37
C PRO A 476 -8.34 -9.10 -14.41
N PRO A 477 -8.45 -9.93 -15.47
CA PRO A 477 -7.50 -11.03 -15.70
C PRO A 477 -6.08 -10.48 -15.78
N GLN A 478 -5.12 -11.21 -15.22
CA GLN A 478 -3.72 -10.83 -15.31
C GLN A 478 -3.12 -11.33 -16.63
N VAL A 479 -2.10 -10.65 -17.15
CA VAL A 479 -1.41 -11.02 -18.41
C VAL A 479 -1.00 -12.50 -18.46
N THR A 480 -0.59 -13.09 -17.35
CA THR A 480 -0.25 -14.51 -17.29
C THR A 480 -1.44 -15.47 -17.34
N GLN A 481 -2.65 -14.97 -17.16
CA GLN A 481 -3.89 -15.77 -17.16
C GLN A 481 -4.55 -15.84 -18.54
N ILE A 482 -4.20 -14.91 -19.44
CA ILE A 482 -4.77 -14.84 -20.80
C ILE A 482 -3.91 -15.52 -21.89
N VAL A 483 -2.76 -16.07 -21.55
CA VAL A 483 -1.79 -16.67 -22.50
C VAL A 483 -2.19 -18.05 -23.00
N LYS A 484 -3.27 -18.62 -22.49
CA LYS A 484 -3.82 -19.91 -22.91
C LYS A 484 -5.12 -19.73 -23.70
N GLU A 485 -5.52 -20.73 -24.48
CA GLU A 485 -6.82 -20.72 -25.17
C GLU A 485 -8.00 -20.65 -24.18
N GLY A 486 -9.10 -20.05 -24.58
CA GLY A 486 -10.32 -19.88 -23.79
C GLY A 486 -10.50 -18.45 -23.26
N ALA A 487 -11.70 -17.91 -23.25
CA ALA A 487 -12.00 -16.58 -22.71
C ALA A 487 -11.90 -16.59 -21.18
N VAL A 488 -11.24 -15.55 -20.62
CA VAL A 488 -11.14 -15.34 -19.18
C VAL A 488 -11.74 -13.97 -18.86
N GLY A 489 -12.84 -13.97 -18.10
CA GLY A 489 -13.49 -12.74 -17.62
C GLY A 489 -12.82 -12.14 -16.39
N ALA A 490 -13.30 -10.99 -15.96
CA ALA A 490 -12.89 -10.41 -14.69
C ALA A 490 -13.37 -11.28 -13.51
N GLU A 491 -12.61 -11.27 -12.42
CA GLU A 491 -13.08 -11.71 -11.11
C GLU A 491 -14.00 -10.63 -10.53
N LEU A 492 -15.14 -11.02 -9.95
CA LEU A 492 -16.17 -10.12 -9.46
C LEU A 492 -16.43 -10.32 -7.98
N ALA A 493 -16.63 -9.23 -7.24
CA ALA A 493 -16.99 -9.30 -5.85
C ALA A 493 -18.13 -8.35 -5.49
N TRP A 494 -19.11 -8.84 -4.72
CA TRP A 494 -20.03 -8.00 -3.99
C TRP A 494 -19.55 -7.79 -2.57
N ASN A 495 -19.40 -6.55 -2.18
CA ASN A 495 -19.02 -6.12 -0.85
C ASN A 495 -20.26 -5.53 -0.16
N TYR A 496 -20.60 -6.07 1.01
CA TYR A 496 -21.66 -5.58 1.88
C TYR A 496 -21.05 -5.22 3.22
N GLU A 497 -21.39 -4.04 3.73
CA GLU A 497 -20.88 -3.57 5.00
C GLU A 497 -21.94 -2.77 5.75
N THR A 498 -21.96 -2.89 7.06
CA THR A 498 -22.71 -2.01 7.95
C THR A 498 -21.90 -1.79 9.22
N GLY A 499 -21.95 -0.57 9.74
CA GLY A 499 -21.18 -0.24 10.92
C GLY A 499 -21.72 0.93 11.70
N VAL A 500 -21.08 1.15 12.82
CA VAL A 500 -21.39 2.24 13.74
C VAL A 500 -20.08 2.85 14.25
N ARG A 501 -20.04 4.18 14.33
CA ARG A 501 -19.02 4.94 15.05
C ARG A 501 -19.65 5.64 16.24
N TYR A 502 -19.05 5.41 17.38
CA TYR A 502 -19.50 5.95 18.65
C TYR A 502 -18.42 6.81 19.28
N THR A 503 -18.71 8.10 19.42
CA THR A 503 -17.81 9.09 20.02
C THR A 503 -18.50 9.68 21.25
N PRO A 504 -18.46 8.98 22.41
CA PRO A 504 -19.21 9.38 23.61
C PRO A 504 -18.75 10.70 24.22
N TRP A 505 -17.45 11.02 24.07
CA TRP A 505 -16.82 12.27 24.54
C TRP A 505 -15.54 12.51 23.76
N GLU A 506 -14.99 13.72 23.87
CA GLU A 506 -13.69 14.05 23.31
C GLU A 506 -12.60 13.11 23.88
N GLY A 507 -11.79 12.53 22.99
CA GLY A 507 -10.74 11.57 23.34
C GLY A 507 -11.19 10.10 23.41
N MET A 508 -12.43 9.76 23.03
CA MET A 508 -12.84 8.37 22.86
C MET A 508 -13.63 8.16 21.57
N ARG A 509 -13.22 7.17 20.78
CA ARG A 509 -13.94 6.70 19.60
C ARG A 509 -13.96 5.18 19.58
N VAL A 510 -15.09 4.61 19.25
CA VAL A 510 -15.28 3.19 19.02
C VAL A 510 -15.88 3.01 17.64
N ASP A 511 -15.17 2.33 16.76
CA ASP A 511 -15.62 1.95 15.43
C ASP A 511 -15.95 0.44 15.46
N PHE A 512 -17.12 0.06 14.97
CA PHE A 512 -17.51 -1.33 14.81
C PHE A 512 -18.17 -1.52 13.46
N ASN A 513 -17.73 -2.55 12.72
CA ASN A 513 -18.37 -2.91 11.47
C ASN A 513 -18.56 -4.41 11.31
N LEU A 514 -19.59 -4.77 10.56
CA LEU A 514 -19.88 -6.10 10.05
C LEU A 514 -19.69 -6.06 8.53
N TYR A 515 -19.03 -7.06 7.97
CA TYR A 515 -18.83 -7.13 6.53
C TYR A 515 -19.07 -8.52 5.96
N ARG A 516 -19.39 -8.56 4.68
CA ARG A 516 -19.44 -9.77 3.87
C ARG A 516 -18.99 -9.45 2.46
N ILE A 517 -18.09 -10.26 1.93
CA ILE A 517 -17.58 -10.22 0.56
C ILE A 517 -17.92 -11.56 -0.08
N ASP A 518 -18.82 -11.55 -1.06
CA ASP A 518 -19.07 -12.67 -1.96
C ASP A 518 -18.21 -12.46 -3.19
N PHE A 519 -17.16 -13.27 -3.33
CA PHE A 519 -16.17 -13.16 -4.41
C PHE A 519 -16.38 -14.33 -5.37
N ASP A 520 -16.95 -14.01 -6.53
CA ASP A 520 -17.33 -14.96 -7.55
C ASP A 520 -16.42 -14.85 -8.79
N ASP A 521 -16.56 -15.79 -9.72
CA ASP A 521 -15.82 -15.82 -10.97
C ASP A 521 -14.30 -15.76 -10.81
N GLN A 522 -13.79 -16.27 -9.67
CA GLN A 522 -12.34 -16.30 -9.43
C GLN A 522 -11.65 -17.12 -10.50
N ILE A 523 -10.55 -16.57 -11.03
CA ILE A 523 -9.77 -17.22 -12.06
C ILE A 523 -8.91 -18.31 -11.42
N VAL A 524 -9.16 -19.56 -11.82
CA VAL A 524 -8.42 -20.73 -11.34
C VAL A 524 -7.79 -21.48 -12.52
N TYR A 525 -6.58 -22.00 -12.31
CA TYR A 525 -5.95 -22.86 -13.30
C TYR A 525 -6.54 -24.27 -13.27
N ASN A 526 -6.99 -24.74 -14.43
CA ASN A 526 -7.54 -26.07 -14.62
C ASN A 526 -6.51 -26.98 -15.31
N ALA A 527 -5.86 -27.84 -14.53
CA ALA A 527 -4.81 -28.73 -15.02
C ALA A 527 -5.31 -29.77 -16.03
N THR A 528 -6.61 -30.10 -16.03
CA THR A 528 -7.18 -31.08 -16.98
C THR A 528 -7.30 -30.47 -18.38
N THR A 529 -7.64 -29.21 -18.47
CA THR A 529 -7.84 -28.49 -19.75
C THR A 529 -6.65 -27.60 -20.12
N ASP A 530 -5.61 -27.52 -19.26
CA ASP A 530 -4.41 -26.68 -19.38
C ASP A 530 -4.78 -25.21 -19.66
N ARG A 531 -5.79 -24.67 -18.96
CA ARG A 531 -6.24 -23.29 -19.14
C ARG A 531 -6.72 -22.67 -17.85
N PHE A 532 -6.92 -21.37 -17.87
CA PHE A 532 -7.58 -20.61 -16.79
C PHE A 532 -9.08 -20.51 -17.07
N ASP A 533 -9.89 -20.73 -16.05
CA ASP A 533 -11.35 -20.66 -16.09
C ASP A 533 -11.89 -19.83 -14.91
N ASN A 534 -12.98 -19.09 -15.11
CA ASN A 534 -13.68 -18.36 -14.05
C ASN A 534 -14.62 -19.30 -13.27
N LEU A 535 -14.06 -20.12 -12.39
CA LEU A 535 -14.77 -21.18 -11.68
C LEU A 535 -14.71 -21.06 -10.15
N GLY A 536 -13.81 -20.26 -9.61
CA GLY A 536 -13.64 -20.12 -8.16
C GLY A 536 -14.72 -19.23 -7.54
N SER A 537 -15.14 -19.57 -6.31
CA SER A 537 -16.03 -18.72 -5.50
C SER A 537 -15.68 -18.86 -4.04
N THR A 538 -15.54 -17.73 -3.35
CA THR A 538 -15.26 -17.67 -1.92
C THR A 538 -16.19 -16.67 -1.22
N ARG A 539 -16.39 -16.85 0.09
CA ARG A 539 -17.07 -15.88 0.94
C ARG A 539 -16.18 -15.51 2.10
N HIS A 540 -15.99 -14.23 2.29
CA HIS A 540 -15.28 -13.64 3.41
C HIS A 540 -16.28 -12.82 4.22
N GLN A 541 -16.48 -13.16 5.48
CA GLN A 541 -17.41 -12.43 6.35
C GLN A 541 -16.83 -12.33 7.76
N GLY A 542 -17.17 -11.27 8.45
CA GLY A 542 -16.64 -11.05 9.78
C GLY A 542 -17.04 -9.72 10.38
N PHE A 543 -16.32 -9.35 11.41
CA PHE A 543 -16.45 -8.03 12.02
C PHE A 543 -15.09 -7.49 12.42
N GLU A 544 -15.02 -6.18 12.47
CA GLU A 544 -13.84 -5.43 12.88
C GLU A 544 -14.25 -4.38 13.92
N THR A 545 -13.40 -4.12 14.89
CA THR A 545 -13.59 -3.04 15.85
C THR A 545 -12.26 -2.35 16.13
N ASP A 546 -12.32 -1.02 16.26
CA ASP A 546 -11.24 -0.16 16.70
C ASP A 546 -11.72 0.67 17.89
N ILE A 547 -10.91 0.79 18.91
CA ILE A 547 -11.14 1.60 20.10
C ILE A 547 -9.97 2.54 20.26
N PHE A 548 -10.20 3.83 20.13
CA PHE A 548 -9.23 4.89 20.39
C PHE A 548 -9.63 5.58 21.69
N TRP A 549 -8.69 5.71 22.60
CA TRP A 549 -8.97 6.30 23.91
C TRP A 549 -7.80 7.10 24.46
N THR A 550 -8.03 8.40 24.67
CA THR A 550 -7.18 9.30 25.42
C THR A 550 -7.86 9.59 26.76
N PRO A 551 -7.44 8.96 27.89
CA PRO A 551 -8.09 9.14 29.17
C PRO A 551 -8.05 10.60 29.63
N GLN A 552 -9.19 11.15 30.07
CA GLN A 552 -9.27 12.54 30.53
C GLN A 552 -8.32 12.86 31.72
N ALA A 553 -8.06 11.85 32.56
CA ALA A 553 -7.13 11.98 33.69
C ALA A 553 -5.64 11.88 33.29
N MET A 554 -5.35 11.40 32.06
CA MET A 554 -4.01 11.20 31.52
C MET A 554 -4.01 11.59 30.02
N ARG A 555 -4.14 12.86 29.72
CA ARG A 555 -4.25 13.37 28.34
C ARG A 555 -3.01 13.14 27.47
N ASP A 556 -1.90 12.80 28.12
CA ASP A 556 -0.64 12.44 27.45
C ASP A 556 -0.53 10.97 27.10
N LEU A 557 -1.55 10.15 27.41
CA LEU A 557 -1.62 8.75 27.08
C LEU A 557 -2.68 8.51 26.00
N ASP A 558 -2.26 8.05 24.82
CA ASP A 558 -3.14 7.57 23.79
C ASP A 558 -3.11 6.04 23.75
N LEU A 559 -4.27 5.44 23.75
CA LEU A 559 -4.46 3.99 23.67
C LEU A 559 -5.27 3.65 22.43
N HIS A 560 -4.84 2.62 21.73
CA HIS A 560 -5.58 2.04 20.62
C HIS A 560 -5.66 0.52 20.80
N ALA A 561 -6.83 -0.05 20.58
CA ALA A 561 -7.05 -1.49 20.54
C ALA A 561 -7.92 -1.85 19.33
N GLY A 562 -7.45 -2.78 18.53
CA GLY A 562 -8.14 -3.25 17.34
C GLY A 562 -8.36 -4.76 17.39
N TYR A 563 -9.52 -5.22 16.89
CA TYR A 563 -9.79 -6.64 16.73
C TYR A 563 -10.53 -6.90 15.42
N ALA A 564 -10.08 -7.94 14.69
CA ALA A 564 -10.76 -8.45 13.51
C ALA A 564 -11.05 -9.94 13.64
N TYR A 565 -12.29 -10.31 13.38
CA TYR A 565 -12.74 -11.69 13.20
C TYR A 565 -13.07 -11.93 11.74
N LEU A 566 -12.58 -13.03 11.18
CA LEU A 566 -12.78 -13.43 9.79
C LEU A 566 -13.23 -14.90 9.71
N ASP A 567 -14.33 -15.16 9.01
CA ASP A 567 -14.74 -16.46 8.50
C ASP A 567 -14.68 -16.44 6.97
N ALA A 568 -13.60 -16.99 6.41
CA ALA A 568 -13.38 -17.06 4.96
C ALA A 568 -13.47 -18.49 4.47
N LYS A 569 -14.40 -18.78 3.55
CA LYS A 569 -14.68 -20.15 3.06
C LYS A 569 -14.80 -20.23 1.56
N GLN A 570 -14.32 -21.34 1.02
CA GLN A 570 -14.55 -21.75 -0.35
C GLN A 570 -16.02 -22.15 -0.53
N ARG A 571 -16.66 -21.70 -1.61
CA ARG A 571 -18.10 -21.88 -1.82
C ARG A 571 -18.43 -22.97 -2.83
N ASN A 572 -17.46 -23.33 -3.67
CA ASN A 572 -17.63 -24.35 -4.71
C ASN A 572 -16.36 -25.20 -4.87
N GLY A 573 -16.39 -26.12 -5.83
CA GLY A 573 -15.25 -27.01 -6.14
C GLY A 573 -15.05 -28.14 -5.13
N THR A 574 -13.92 -28.83 -5.27
CA THR A 574 -13.53 -30.01 -4.47
C THR A 574 -13.42 -29.69 -2.97
N TYR A 575 -13.03 -28.48 -2.63
CA TYR A 575 -12.75 -28.06 -1.26
C TYR A 575 -13.82 -27.12 -0.69
N LYS A 576 -15.05 -27.28 -1.19
CA LYS A 576 -16.19 -26.50 -0.67
C LYS A 576 -16.28 -26.61 0.86
N ASP A 577 -16.58 -25.46 1.51
CA ASP A 577 -16.70 -25.25 2.95
C ASP A 577 -15.39 -25.32 3.74
N ASN A 578 -14.25 -25.61 3.09
CA ASN A 578 -12.92 -25.42 3.67
C ASN A 578 -12.59 -23.93 3.81
N GLU A 579 -11.71 -23.62 4.76
CA GLU A 579 -11.17 -22.27 4.94
C GLU A 579 -10.33 -21.85 3.74
N VAL A 580 -10.40 -20.58 3.38
CA VAL A 580 -9.54 -19.99 2.35
C VAL A 580 -8.09 -19.98 2.88
N PRO A 581 -7.09 -20.39 2.08
CA PRO A 581 -5.69 -20.34 2.50
C PRO A 581 -5.25 -18.96 2.96
N TYR A 582 -4.32 -18.93 3.92
CA TYR A 582 -3.73 -17.71 4.51
C TYR A 582 -4.72 -16.79 5.25
N SER A 583 -5.96 -17.21 5.47
CA SER A 583 -7.02 -16.47 6.16
C SER A 583 -7.01 -16.78 7.65
N SER A 584 -6.28 -16.00 8.45
CA SER A 584 -6.30 -16.11 9.91
C SER A 584 -7.63 -15.59 10.46
N ARG A 585 -8.28 -16.38 11.35
CA ARG A 585 -9.60 -16.04 11.90
C ARG A 585 -9.61 -14.86 12.84
N ASN A 586 -8.54 -14.70 13.63
CA ASN A 586 -8.48 -13.67 14.65
C ASN A 586 -7.19 -12.87 14.51
N GLN A 587 -7.33 -11.56 14.52
CA GLN A 587 -6.25 -10.60 14.63
C GLN A 587 -6.60 -9.67 15.79
N PHE A 588 -5.65 -9.44 16.69
CA PHE A 588 -5.79 -8.49 17.78
C PHE A 588 -4.56 -7.60 17.84
N MET A 589 -4.75 -6.33 18.03
CA MET A 589 -3.69 -5.35 18.17
C MET A 589 -3.94 -4.41 19.33
N VAL A 590 -2.86 -3.96 19.95
CA VAL A 590 -2.88 -2.90 20.95
C VAL A 590 -1.72 -1.96 20.68
N ASP A 591 -1.94 -0.68 20.91
CA ASP A 591 -0.93 0.36 20.83
C ASP A 591 -1.12 1.32 22.01
N ALA A 592 -0.02 1.73 22.63
CA ALA A 592 0.01 2.71 23.69
C ALA A 592 1.12 3.72 23.40
N ARG A 593 0.74 4.99 23.34
CA ARG A 593 1.67 6.11 23.21
C ARG A 593 1.57 6.99 24.45
N TYR A 594 2.67 7.20 25.11
CA TYR A 594 2.75 8.02 26.32
C TYR A 594 3.77 9.15 26.17
N ARG A 595 3.28 10.39 26.17
CA ARG A 595 4.09 11.61 26.19
C ARG A 595 4.37 11.98 27.64
N PHE A 596 5.63 11.98 28.06
CA PHE A 596 6.02 12.26 29.44
C PHE A 596 7.24 13.16 29.48
N ALA A 597 7.44 13.84 30.59
CA ALA A 597 8.55 14.78 30.78
C ALA A 597 8.84 15.54 29.46
N GLU A 598 8.84 16.81 29.39
CA GLU A 598 8.94 17.63 28.18
C GLU A 598 9.68 16.94 27.02
N HIS A 599 8.99 16.76 25.89
CA HIS A 599 9.55 16.21 24.64
C HIS A 599 9.91 14.73 24.61
N TRP A 600 9.52 13.92 25.56
CA TRP A 600 9.69 12.47 25.50
C TRP A 600 8.41 11.75 25.08
N THR A 601 8.52 10.80 24.17
CA THR A 601 7.44 9.90 23.79
C THR A 601 7.88 8.44 23.90
N TYR A 602 7.08 7.64 24.57
CA TYR A 602 7.23 6.20 24.66
C TYR A 602 6.10 5.51 23.93
N ASN A 603 6.43 4.50 23.14
CA ASN A 603 5.48 3.69 22.38
C ASN A 603 5.64 2.21 22.75
N LEU A 604 4.52 1.51 22.88
CA LEU A 604 4.44 0.06 23.04
C LEU A 604 3.31 -0.47 22.17
N ASP A 605 3.59 -1.41 21.28
CA ASP A 605 2.57 -2.04 20.46
C ASP A 605 2.69 -3.56 20.46
N GLY A 606 1.56 -4.24 20.27
CA GLY A 606 1.47 -5.69 20.24
C GLY A 606 0.48 -6.16 19.17
N LEU A 607 0.84 -7.20 18.44
CA LEU A 607 0.06 -7.81 17.40
C LEU A 607 -0.08 -9.31 17.63
N TYR A 608 -1.32 -9.81 17.64
CA TYR A 608 -1.65 -11.23 17.62
C TYR A 608 -2.27 -11.62 16.29
N ILE A 609 -1.78 -12.71 15.70
CA ILE A 609 -2.36 -13.36 14.53
C ILE A 609 -2.64 -14.83 14.89
N SER A 610 -3.88 -15.28 14.65
CA SER A 610 -4.23 -16.70 14.84
C SER A 610 -3.69 -17.56 13.70
N LYS A 611 -3.68 -18.86 13.91
CA LYS A 611 -3.30 -19.87 12.92
C LYS A 611 -4.08 -19.73 11.60
N ALA A 612 -3.51 -20.26 10.51
CA ALA A 612 -4.14 -20.30 9.20
C ALA A 612 -3.67 -21.52 8.41
N TYR A 613 -4.52 -22.09 7.57
CA TYR A 613 -4.12 -23.10 6.58
C TYR A 613 -3.40 -22.43 5.41
N THR A 614 -2.51 -23.19 4.76
CA THR A 614 -1.73 -22.69 3.60
C THR A 614 -2.17 -23.30 2.27
N ASP A 615 -3.07 -24.26 2.31
CA ASP A 615 -3.61 -24.93 1.12
C ASP A 615 -5.14 -25.06 1.17
N ALA A 616 -5.75 -25.26 0.01
CA ALA A 616 -7.20 -25.36 -0.13
C ALA A 616 -7.81 -26.61 0.54
N ALA A 617 -7.02 -27.66 0.74
CA ALA A 617 -7.43 -28.89 1.41
C ALA A 617 -7.50 -28.76 2.94
N ASN A 618 -6.98 -27.65 3.49
CA ASN A 618 -6.83 -27.39 4.92
C ASN A 618 -5.98 -28.47 5.62
N THR A 619 -4.86 -28.80 5.02
CA THR A 619 -3.89 -29.76 5.58
C THR A 619 -3.34 -29.21 6.89
N ARG A 620 -3.38 -30.01 7.96
CA ARG A 620 -2.89 -29.63 9.29
C ARG A 620 -1.42 -29.93 9.46
N GLU A 621 -1.06 -31.17 9.10
CA GLU A 621 0.32 -31.65 9.27
C GLU A 621 1.23 -31.05 8.20
N GLU A 622 2.35 -30.52 8.64
CA GLU A 622 3.36 -29.99 7.75
C GLU A 622 4.21 -31.13 7.17
N ASN A 623 4.44 -31.11 5.86
CA ASN A 623 5.38 -32.03 5.23
C ASN A 623 6.83 -31.53 5.36
N ALA A 624 7.82 -32.39 5.02
CA ALA A 624 9.25 -32.10 5.20
C ALA A 624 9.72 -30.86 4.42
N SER A 625 9.15 -30.60 3.25
CA SER A 625 9.44 -29.42 2.41
C SER A 625 8.67 -28.18 2.85
N ALA A 626 7.81 -28.29 3.87
CA ALA A 626 6.91 -27.24 4.29
C ALA A 626 6.07 -26.62 3.14
N SER A 627 5.63 -27.45 2.19
CA SER A 627 4.78 -27.00 1.07
C SER A 627 3.30 -26.90 1.45
N VAL A 628 2.89 -27.63 2.49
CA VAL A 628 1.53 -27.62 3.05
C VAL A 628 1.62 -27.64 4.57
N GLY A 629 0.50 -27.38 5.25
CA GLY A 629 0.38 -27.45 6.69
C GLY A 629 -0.13 -26.15 7.30
N GLU A 630 -0.49 -26.20 8.57
CA GLU A 630 -1.03 -25.05 9.31
C GLU A 630 0.09 -24.10 9.76
N LEU A 631 -0.04 -22.80 9.51
CA LEU A 631 0.79 -21.75 10.11
C LEU A 631 0.40 -21.57 11.58
N PRO A 632 1.37 -21.52 12.52
CA PRO A 632 1.09 -21.31 13.93
C PRO A 632 0.65 -19.90 14.24
N SER A 633 -0.10 -19.73 15.33
CA SER A 633 -0.40 -18.41 15.88
C SER A 633 0.81 -17.79 16.56
N TYR A 634 0.87 -16.47 16.57
CA TYR A 634 1.95 -15.73 17.20
C TYR A 634 1.52 -14.39 17.81
N TRP A 635 2.30 -13.92 18.80
CA TRP A 635 2.29 -12.58 19.33
C TRP A 635 3.63 -11.93 19.06
N VAL A 636 3.62 -10.70 18.54
CA VAL A 636 4.82 -9.86 18.41
C VAL A 636 4.59 -8.56 19.15
N TRP A 637 5.59 -8.13 19.90
CA TRP A 637 5.58 -6.87 20.65
C TRP A 637 6.73 -6.00 20.21
N ASN A 638 6.49 -4.71 20.05
CA ASN A 638 7.49 -3.72 19.70
C ASN A 638 7.45 -2.59 20.74
N THR A 639 8.57 -1.91 20.90
CA THR A 639 8.66 -0.75 21.78
C THR A 639 9.60 0.29 21.19
N ALA A 640 9.31 1.57 21.44
CA ALA A 640 10.18 2.66 21.03
C ALA A 640 10.12 3.81 22.02
N ILE A 641 11.21 4.54 22.09
CA ILE A 641 11.33 5.80 22.83
C ILE A 641 11.96 6.84 21.92
N GLU A 642 11.46 8.06 21.99
CA GLU A 642 12.02 9.19 21.27
C GLU A 642 12.07 10.43 22.15
N ARG A 643 12.99 11.33 21.83
CA ARG A 643 13.11 12.64 22.44
C ARG A 643 13.36 13.70 21.41
N GLU A 644 12.57 14.75 21.48
CA GLU A 644 12.79 15.99 20.73
C GLU A 644 13.65 16.97 21.52
N PHE A 645 14.56 17.62 20.83
CA PHE A 645 15.41 18.69 21.35
C PHE A 645 15.15 19.95 20.51
N PRO A 646 14.20 20.82 20.92
CA PRO A 646 14.04 22.11 20.28
C PRO A 646 15.31 22.95 20.46
N LEU A 647 15.81 23.53 19.36
CA LEU A 647 17.01 24.37 19.36
C LEU A 647 16.64 25.85 19.22
N ALA A 648 17.59 26.74 19.49
CA ALA A 648 17.31 28.18 19.60
C ALA A 648 16.90 28.86 18.27
N ASP A 649 17.21 28.25 17.15
CA ASP A 649 16.91 28.72 15.78
C ASP A 649 15.60 28.15 15.20
N LYS A 650 14.72 27.60 16.05
CA LYS A 650 13.49 26.87 15.69
C LYS A 650 13.73 25.49 15.08
N SER A 651 14.96 25.07 14.89
CA SER A 651 15.25 23.71 14.43
C SER A 651 14.94 22.67 15.52
N ILE A 652 14.69 21.43 15.11
CA ILE A 652 14.35 20.32 16.01
C ILE A 652 15.27 19.16 15.68
N LEU A 653 15.99 18.69 16.71
CA LEU A 653 16.72 17.43 16.65
C LEU A 653 15.90 16.37 17.39
N THR A 654 15.57 15.26 16.74
CA THR A 654 14.89 14.12 17.37
C THR A 654 15.85 12.93 17.41
N ALA A 655 16.04 12.36 18.60
CA ALA A 655 16.75 11.10 18.79
C ALA A 655 15.75 10.00 19.16
N SER A 656 15.86 8.83 18.54
CA SER A 656 14.94 7.72 18.77
C SER A 656 15.67 6.38 18.91
N ALA A 657 15.08 5.48 19.67
CA ALA A 657 15.50 4.09 19.78
C ALA A 657 14.28 3.18 19.82
N GLY A 658 14.30 2.09 19.05
CA GLY A 658 13.19 1.14 18.98
C GLY A 658 13.68 -0.30 18.98
N ILE A 659 12.88 -1.19 19.56
CA ILE A 659 13.10 -2.63 19.50
C ILE A 659 11.87 -3.26 18.84
N SER A 660 12.07 -3.86 17.69
CA SER A 660 11.05 -4.68 17.04
C SER A 660 11.20 -6.13 17.50
N ASN A 661 10.06 -6.84 17.59
CA ASN A 661 9.99 -8.21 18.12
C ASN A 661 10.69 -8.34 19.50
N LEU A 662 10.25 -7.53 20.46
CA LEU A 662 10.86 -7.36 21.80
C LEU A 662 11.21 -8.68 22.51
N PHE A 663 10.35 -9.69 22.40
CA PHE A 663 10.51 -10.99 23.05
C PHE A 663 11.19 -12.04 22.18
N ASN A 664 11.70 -11.63 20.98
CA ASN A 664 12.33 -12.50 19.99
C ASN A 664 11.46 -13.71 19.65
N ARG A 665 10.18 -13.46 19.37
CA ARG A 665 9.25 -14.52 18.99
C ARG A 665 9.63 -15.08 17.62
N GLU A 666 9.88 -16.38 17.55
CA GLU A 666 10.07 -17.09 16.28
C GLU A 666 8.71 -17.39 15.65
N TYR A 667 8.55 -16.99 14.39
CA TYR A 667 7.40 -17.31 13.54
C TYR A 667 7.81 -17.25 12.07
N TYR A 668 6.96 -17.72 11.19
CA TYR A 668 7.28 -17.78 9.76
C TYR A 668 6.03 -17.63 8.91
N PHE A 669 6.25 -17.26 7.67
CA PHE A 669 5.27 -17.22 6.60
C PHE A 669 5.43 -18.41 5.65
N ARG A 670 4.51 -18.55 4.69
CA ARG A 670 4.56 -19.54 3.60
C ARG A 670 3.76 -19.02 2.41
N GLY A 671 4.03 -19.55 1.21
CA GLY A 671 3.28 -19.19 0.02
C GLY A 671 3.65 -17.85 -0.59
N ILE A 672 4.86 -17.38 -0.36
CA ILE A 672 5.40 -16.18 -0.98
C ILE A 672 5.83 -16.47 -2.41
N ASP A 673 5.63 -15.50 -3.31
CA ASP A 673 5.70 -15.62 -4.77
C ASP A 673 6.96 -16.35 -5.30
N THR A 674 8.15 -15.91 -4.89
CA THR A 674 9.42 -16.51 -5.32
C THR A 674 9.80 -17.76 -4.53
N SER A 675 9.13 -18.00 -3.40
CA SER A 675 9.33 -19.16 -2.54
C SER A 675 7.98 -19.75 -2.13
N PRO A 676 7.23 -20.37 -3.07
CA PRO A 676 5.87 -20.88 -2.81
C PRO A 676 5.85 -22.03 -1.82
N TRP A 677 6.99 -22.65 -1.54
CA TRP A 677 7.17 -23.75 -0.59
C TRP A 677 8.22 -23.40 0.45
N GLY A 678 8.11 -23.98 1.60
CA GLY A 678 9.04 -23.78 2.70
C GLY A 678 8.55 -22.79 3.76
N ARG A 679 9.30 -22.68 4.83
CA ARG A 679 9.14 -21.68 5.89
C ARG A 679 9.94 -20.44 5.55
N GLN A 680 9.27 -19.32 5.28
CA GLN A 680 9.91 -18.01 5.19
C GLN A 680 10.05 -17.44 6.59
N PRO A 681 11.26 -17.41 7.18
CA PRO A 681 11.45 -16.86 8.52
C PRO A 681 10.99 -15.41 8.60
N ALA A 682 10.20 -15.11 9.61
CA ALA A 682 9.83 -13.73 9.92
C ALA A 682 10.99 -13.02 10.63
N PRO A 683 10.97 -11.67 10.65
CA PRO A 683 12.01 -10.88 11.30
C PRO A 683 12.22 -11.23 12.77
N GLU A 684 13.47 -11.48 13.15
CA GLU A 684 13.90 -11.63 14.53
C GLU A 684 13.89 -10.27 15.25
N ARG A 685 14.25 -10.28 16.55
CA ARG A 685 14.42 -9.04 17.32
C ARG A 685 15.51 -8.18 16.70
N SER A 686 15.19 -6.90 16.47
CA SER A 686 16.12 -5.90 15.97
C SER A 686 16.08 -4.62 16.82
N LEU A 687 17.20 -3.90 16.86
CA LEU A 687 17.33 -2.59 17.49
C LEU A 687 17.49 -1.55 16.41
N THR A 688 16.63 -0.53 16.39
CA THR A 688 16.75 0.63 15.49
C THR A 688 17.13 1.86 16.29
N LEU A 689 18.16 2.55 15.85
CA LEU A 689 18.55 3.88 16.35
C LEU A 689 18.29 4.90 15.26
N GLY A 690 17.69 6.02 15.61
CA GLY A 690 17.34 7.06 14.66
C GLY A 690 17.73 8.46 15.14
N VAL A 691 18.15 9.28 14.19
CA VAL A 691 18.36 10.72 14.37
C VAL A 691 17.65 11.44 13.23
N ASN A 692 16.84 12.45 13.57
CA ASN A 692 16.17 13.31 12.62
C ASN A 692 16.47 14.76 12.98
N TYR A 693 16.92 15.56 12.03
CA TYR A 693 17.19 16.97 12.21
C TYR A 693 16.40 17.77 11.18
N ARG A 694 15.56 18.68 11.67
CA ARG A 694 14.68 19.54 10.87
C ARG A 694 15.00 20.99 11.16
N PHE A 695 15.24 21.77 10.13
CA PHE A 695 15.60 23.20 10.21
C PHE A 695 15.10 24.00 9.04
#